data_06fea1cb2c1edd3ae7d370a419bc1491
#
_entry.id   06fea1cb2c1edd3ae7d370a419bc1491
#
_cell.length_a   1.000
_cell.length_b   1.000
_cell.length_c   1.000
_cell.angle_alpha   90.00
_cell.angle_beta   90.00
_cell.angle_gamma   90.00
#
_symmetry.space_group_name_H-M   'P 1'
#
loop_
_entity.id
_entity.type
_entity.pdbx_description
1 polymer ?
#
loop_
_entity_poly.entity_id
_entity_poly.type
_entity_poly.pdbx_seq_one_letter_code
_entity_poly.pdbx_strand_id
1 'polypeptide(L)'
;MSQLNSMTKTEAESRILKLRELINDYRYHYHVLDESIMSESAADSLKHELALLEEKFPELITPDSPTQRVAGRPLDKFNKVTHQTRMISLADVFSEAEVREWVARNYKLVPAKTQLTFFTDIKMDGLAMSLHYHNGILTQAVTRGDGLVGEDVTMNVRTINNIPLKLSGDPEDIPEYVEVRGEVVIFKADFEKLNQIQTEKGEKLFANPRNLAAGSIRQLDPRVASSRPLRFMAYDLVTPNLETHQLAYQRIRAYGFQTSMQDQTFDSLDQVLEEIHHLGQIRESLPFGTDGVVIKINDRKIYQSLGIIGKTPRGAVAYKYPAEEATTKVRDIVISIGRTGAATPVAIFDPVEVAGSVVRHATLHNADEISRLDLRIGDTVIIYKAGDIIPQIKEVLTSLRPDNLPIFDYEEALKTQYPELEFERPVGEVVYRVKGLDSGLILKRSIEYYASKPALNIEGLGEKNVNLLVDSGLVKNLSDLYRLDVAKVSQLERFAEVSANKLISAIENSKTAPLAKFITALGIRHVGVQTAISLADRFKSLALLIDATADDLLSIPDIGQVVAESILAYFADEDNLKQLQEMRELGVNPFYDDQTTKPLAGQSYVVTGTLSKMGRDEAEARLRELGATVTGSVTKHTTALIVGEKPGSSKTVKAEKLSIPVMHEAEFLELLRA
;
A
#
# COMPACT_ATOMS: atom_id res chain seq x y z
N MET A 1 -36.95 24.70 -19.70
CA MET A 1 -37.43 23.36 -20.10
C MET A 1 -37.99 23.28 -21.54
N SER A 2 -38.67 24.28 -22.10
CA SER A 2 -39.19 24.20 -23.48
C SER A 2 -38.12 24.17 -24.58
N GLN A 3 -36.98 24.87 -24.41
CA GLN A 3 -35.89 24.89 -25.38
C GLN A 3 -35.08 23.60 -25.42
N LEU A 4 -34.88 22.91 -24.30
CA LEU A 4 -34.20 21.61 -24.21
C LEU A 4 -34.93 20.49 -24.99
N ASN A 5 -36.27 20.56 -25.03
CA ASN A 5 -37.05 19.52 -25.69
C ASN A 5 -37.04 19.61 -27.23
N SER A 6 -36.74 20.78 -27.81
CA SER A 6 -36.69 21.00 -29.27
C SER A 6 -35.30 20.92 -29.88
N MET A 7 -34.27 20.75 -29.05
CA MET A 7 -32.84 20.76 -29.48
C MET A 7 -32.50 19.51 -30.30
N THR A 8 -31.87 19.71 -31.46
CA THR A 8 -31.34 18.63 -32.30
C THR A 8 -30.10 18.03 -31.67
N LYS A 9 -29.71 16.83 -32.10
CA LYS A 9 -28.49 16.17 -31.60
C LYS A 9 -27.23 17.02 -31.81
N THR A 10 -27.08 17.65 -32.96
CA THR A 10 -25.90 18.49 -33.27
C THR A 10 -25.84 19.74 -32.39
N GLU A 11 -26.99 20.37 -32.14
CA GLU A 11 -27.08 21.50 -31.22
C GLU A 11 -26.79 21.09 -29.79
N ALA A 12 -27.28 19.93 -29.35
CA ALA A 12 -27.01 19.36 -28.04
C ALA A 12 -25.52 19.03 -27.86
N GLU A 13 -24.87 18.43 -28.86
CA GLU A 13 -23.43 18.14 -28.86
C GLU A 13 -22.59 19.39 -28.66
N SER A 14 -22.85 20.45 -29.44
CA SER A 14 -22.17 21.74 -29.30
C SER A 14 -22.40 22.37 -27.91
N ARG A 15 -23.64 22.28 -27.40
CA ARG A 15 -23.97 22.82 -26.07
C ARG A 15 -23.31 22.03 -24.92
N ILE A 16 -23.31 20.69 -25.00
CA ILE A 16 -22.66 19.80 -24.04
C ILE A 16 -21.16 20.11 -23.96
N LEU A 17 -20.48 20.28 -25.09
CA LEU A 17 -19.05 20.62 -25.10
C LEU A 17 -18.76 21.92 -24.35
N LYS A 18 -19.53 22.99 -24.63
CA LYS A 18 -19.37 24.29 -23.96
C LYS A 18 -19.68 24.20 -22.45
N LEU A 19 -20.72 23.44 -22.07
CA LEU A 19 -21.08 23.26 -20.66
C LEU A 19 -19.98 22.51 -19.91
N ARG A 20 -19.43 21.45 -20.49
CA ARG A 20 -18.31 20.71 -19.88
C ARG A 20 -17.08 21.58 -19.70
N GLU A 21 -16.70 22.35 -20.70
CA GLU A 21 -15.58 23.28 -20.64
C GLU A 21 -15.77 24.29 -19.50
N LEU A 22 -16.91 24.97 -19.47
CA LEU A 22 -17.21 26.00 -18.47
C LEU A 22 -17.31 25.44 -17.05
N ILE A 23 -17.93 24.25 -16.87
CA ILE A 23 -18.05 23.60 -15.58
C ILE A 23 -16.67 23.12 -15.09
N ASN A 24 -15.81 22.59 -15.97
CA ASN A 24 -14.46 22.16 -15.61
C ASN A 24 -13.56 23.35 -15.28
N ASP A 25 -13.68 24.46 -15.99
CA ASP A 25 -12.97 25.71 -15.70
C ASP A 25 -13.38 26.28 -14.34
N TYR A 26 -14.69 26.39 -14.06
CA TYR A 26 -15.17 26.77 -12.73
C TYR A 26 -14.62 25.85 -11.63
N ARG A 27 -14.63 24.54 -11.84
CA ARG A 27 -14.15 23.56 -10.84
C ARG A 27 -12.65 23.72 -10.61
N TYR A 28 -11.87 23.97 -11.65
CA TYR A 28 -10.44 24.20 -11.53
C TYR A 28 -10.17 25.44 -10.67
N HIS A 29 -10.82 26.56 -10.97
CA HIS A 29 -10.66 27.78 -10.16
C HIS A 29 -11.12 27.56 -8.72
N TYR A 30 -12.29 26.96 -8.50
CA TYR A 30 -12.87 26.80 -7.17
C TYR A 30 -12.13 25.76 -6.30
N HIS A 31 -11.76 24.58 -6.85
CA HIS A 31 -11.19 23.47 -6.06
C HIS A 31 -9.67 23.39 -6.08
N VAL A 32 -9.00 24.02 -7.05
CA VAL A 32 -7.54 23.96 -7.22
C VAL A 32 -6.89 25.31 -6.90
N LEU A 33 -7.46 26.42 -7.40
CA LEU A 33 -6.92 27.77 -7.21
C LEU A 33 -7.53 28.51 -6.02
N ASP A 34 -8.60 27.97 -5.41
CA ASP A 34 -9.38 28.62 -4.33
C ASP A 34 -9.97 29.99 -4.74
N GLU A 35 -10.32 30.10 -6.04
CA GLU A 35 -10.90 31.29 -6.64
C GLU A 35 -12.32 30.98 -7.15
N SER A 36 -13.25 31.96 -7.05
CA SER A 36 -14.62 31.79 -7.54
C SER A 36 -14.86 32.67 -8.76
N ILE A 37 -15.01 32.07 -9.94
CA ILE A 37 -15.32 32.77 -11.20
C ILE A 37 -16.85 32.92 -11.43
N MET A 38 -17.65 32.19 -10.67
CA MET A 38 -19.12 32.31 -10.66
C MET A 38 -19.71 31.81 -9.33
N SER A 39 -20.98 32.11 -9.06
CA SER A 39 -21.64 31.60 -7.85
C SER A 39 -21.88 30.09 -7.93
N GLU A 40 -21.88 29.41 -6.77
CA GLU A 40 -22.13 27.97 -6.67
C GLU A 40 -23.49 27.59 -7.27
N SER A 41 -24.54 28.40 -7.05
CA SER A 41 -25.88 28.18 -7.63
C SER A 41 -25.89 28.30 -9.16
N ALA A 42 -25.04 29.17 -9.75
CA ALA A 42 -24.89 29.24 -11.20
C ALA A 42 -24.19 27.99 -11.75
N ALA A 43 -23.13 27.54 -11.10
CA ALA A 43 -22.43 26.31 -11.46
C ALA A 43 -23.33 25.07 -11.37
N ASP A 44 -24.14 24.96 -10.31
CA ASP A 44 -25.12 23.87 -10.16
C ASP A 44 -26.22 23.89 -11.23
N SER A 45 -26.67 25.07 -11.64
CA SER A 45 -27.62 25.22 -12.75
C SER A 45 -27.04 24.72 -14.08
N LEU A 46 -25.76 25.05 -14.38
CA LEU A 46 -25.08 24.56 -15.58
C LEU A 46 -24.89 23.05 -15.55
N LYS A 47 -24.55 22.50 -14.40
CA LYS A 47 -24.37 21.06 -14.18
C LYS A 47 -25.68 20.31 -14.33
N HIS A 48 -26.78 20.88 -13.85
CA HIS A 48 -28.12 20.32 -14.03
C HIS A 48 -28.53 20.33 -15.52
N GLU A 49 -28.27 21.43 -16.25
CA GLU A 49 -28.52 21.52 -17.70
C GLU A 49 -27.73 20.43 -18.45
N LEU A 50 -26.44 20.25 -18.11
CA LEU A 50 -25.61 19.21 -18.70
C LEU A 50 -26.19 17.81 -18.45
N ALA A 51 -26.60 17.53 -17.22
CA ALA A 51 -27.18 16.22 -16.85
C ALA A 51 -28.47 15.92 -17.66
N LEU A 52 -29.34 16.90 -17.83
CA LEU A 52 -30.56 16.76 -18.64
C LEU A 52 -30.27 16.51 -20.14
N LEU A 53 -29.25 17.17 -20.68
CA LEU A 53 -28.82 16.95 -22.07
C LEU A 53 -28.21 15.56 -22.25
N GLU A 54 -27.39 15.11 -21.34
CA GLU A 54 -26.77 13.79 -21.37
C GLU A 54 -27.79 12.66 -21.11
N GLU A 55 -28.83 12.90 -20.30
CA GLU A 55 -29.95 11.97 -20.15
C GLU A 55 -30.73 11.82 -21.44
N LYS A 56 -30.96 12.92 -22.17
CA LYS A 56 -31.67 12.93 -23.45
C LYS A 56 -30.83 12.31 -24.58
N PHE A 57 -29.52 12.46 -24.57
CA PHE A 57 -28.58 11.98 -25.58
C PHE A 57 -27.46 11.15 -24.94
N PRO A 58 -27.75 9.91 -24.43
CA PRO A 58 -26.79 9.11 -23.70
C PRO A 58 -25.51 8.75 -24.48
N GLU A 59 -25.61 8.74 -25.81
CA GLU A 59 -24.47 8.48 -26.71
C GLU A 59 -23.45 9.62 -26.74
N LEU A 60 -23.79 10.79 -26.24
CA LEU A 60 -22.89 11.95 -26.13
C LEU A 60 -22.15 11.99 -24.77
N ILE A 61 -22.45 11.08 -23.85
CA ILE A 61 -21.75 10.97 -22.57
C ILE A 61 -20.31 10.53 -22.83
N THR A 62 -19.35 11.27 -22.28
CA THR A 62 -17.92 10.89 -22.31
C THR A 62 -17.41 10.61 -20.90
N PRO A 63 -16.36 9.79 -20.74
CA PRO A 63 -15.80 9.44 -19.42
C PRO A 63 -15.30 10.64 -18.61
N ASP A 64 -14.97 11.75 -19.28
CA ASP A 64 -14.45 13.00 -18.70
C ASP A 64 -15.56 14.03 -18.37
N SER A 65 -16.83 13.70 -18.64
CA SER A 65 -17.92 14.62 -18.30
C SER A 65 -18.01 14.87 -16.79
N PRO A 66 -18.24 16.12 -16.35
CA PRO A 66 -18.50 16.43 -14.94
C PRO A 66 -19.65 15.61 -14.31
N THR A 67 -20.61 15.15 -15.11
CA THR A 67 -21.70 14.31 -14.65
C THR A 67 -21.25 12.88 -14.30
N GLN A 68 -20.12 12.41 -14.83
CA GLN A 68 -19.55 11.09 -14.54
C GLN A 68 -18.81 11.01 -13.20
N ARG A 69 -18.81 12.09 -12.43
CA ARG A 69 -18.37 12.10 -11.03
C ARG A 69 -19.41 11.55 -10.05
N VAL A 70 -20.53 11.07 -10.55
CA VAL A 70 -21.59 10.48 -9.71
C VAL A 70 -21.09 9.16 -9.11
N ALA A 71 -21.33 8.98 -7.82
CA ALA A 71 -21.06 7.74 -7.13
C ALA A 71 -21.78 6.56 -7.80
N GLY A 72 -20.99 5.55 -8.23
CA GLY A 72 -21.51 4.34 -8.84
C GLY A 72 -22.32 3.46 -7.88
N ARG A 73 -22.70 2.26 -8.31
CA ARG A 73 -23.32 1.25 -7.44
C ARG A 73 -22.28 0.71 -6.45
N PRO A 74 -22.70 0.28 -5.24
CA PRO A 74 -21.83 -0.42 -4.31
C PRO A 74 -21.12 -1.60 -4.96
N LEU A 75 -19.85 -1.81 -4.64
CA LEU A 75 -19.03 -2.91 -5.09
C LEU A 75 -19.07 -4.06 -4.08
N ASP A 76 -18.95 -5.29 -4.55
CA ASP A 76 -18.81 -6.44 -3.65
C ASP A 76 -17.39 -6.50 -3.04
N LYS A 77 -16.37 -6.10 -3.81
CA LYS A 77 -14.95 -6.03 -3.43
C LYS A 77 -14.17 -5.12 -4.37
N PHE A 78 -13.00 -4.68 -3.93
CA PHE A 78 -12.03 -4.01 -4.80
C PHE A 78 -11.19 -5.02 -5.59
N ASN A 79 -10.99 -4.75 -6.87
CA ASN A 79 -10.05 -5.50 -7.69
C ASN A 79 -8.61 -5.14 -7.30
N LYS A 80 -7.72 -6.12 -7.30
CA LYS A 80 -6.28 -5.89 -7.13
C LYS A 80 -5.67 -5.51 -8.46
N VAL A 81 -4.74 -4.54 -8.44
CA VAL A 81 -4.03 -4.04 -9.61
C VAL A 81 -2.54 -4.00 -9.31
N THR A 82 -1.74 -4.57 -10.19
CA THR A 82 -0.27 -4.48 -10.12
C THR A 82 0.16 -3.13 -10.69
N HIS A 83 0.99 -2.39 -9.95
CA HIS A 83 1.55 -1.13 -10.41
C HIS A 83 2.53 -1.36 -11.56
N GLN A 84 2.41 -0.59 -12.64
CA GLN A 84 3.38 -0.64 -13.75
C GLN A 84 4.77 -0.18 -13.30
N THR A 85 4.79 0.85 -12.45
CA THR A 85 6.00 1.34 -11.77
C THR A 85 5.78 1.23 -10.28
N ARG A 86 6.67 0.51 -9.59
CA ARG A 86 6.55 0.28 -8.14
C ARG A 86 6.37 1.59 -7.37
N MET A 87 5.43 1.63 -6.43
CA MET A 87 5.26 2.73 -5.48
C MET A 87 6.18 2.50 -4.27
N ILE A 88 7.37 3.10 -4.33
CA ILE A 88 8.39 2.95 -3.30
C ILE A 88 8.14 3.88 -2.11
N SER A 89 8.59 3.45 -0.92
CA SER A 89 8.61 4.28 0.29
C SER A 89 9.87 5.15 0.34
N LEU A 90 9.93 6.11 1.25
CA LEU A 90 11.13 6.89 1.53
C LEU A 90 11.82 6.34 2.79
N ALA A 91 13.13 6.52 2.87
CA ALA A 91 13.87 6.31 4.11
C ALA A 91 13.64 7.52 5.03
N ASP A 92 13.34 7.27 6.31
CA ASP A 92 13.18 8.32 7.29
C ASP A 92 14.55 8.77 7.85
N VAL A 93 14.69 10.06 8.11
CA VAL A 93 15.80 10.68 8.83
C VAL A 93 15.22 11.67 9.85
N PHE A 94 15.82 11.75 11.04
CA PHE A 94 15.28 12.46 12.20
C PHE A 94 16.15 13.62 12.69
N SER A 95 17.31 13.82 12.04
CA SER A 95 18.27 14.88 12.42
C SER A 95 18.96 15.45 11.20
N GLU A 96 19.44 16.70 11.34
CA GLU A 96 20.29 17.32 10.31
C GLU A 96 21.56 16.52 10.04
N ALA A 97 22.13 15.89 11.07
CA ALA A 97 23.32 15.04 10.92
C ALA A 97 23.03 13.88 9.96
N GLU A 98 21.89 13.22 10.09
CA GLU A 98 21.47 12.14 9.20
C GLU A 98 21.22 12.61 7.76
N VAL A 99 20.68 13.83 7.58
CA VAL A 99 20.54 14.45 6.25
C VAL A 99 21.92 14.71 5.63
N ARG A 100 22.88 15.26 6.42
CA ARG A 100 24.27 15.47 5.96
C ARG A 100 24.96 14.15 5.59
N GLU A 101 24.75 13.09 6.35
CA GLU A 101 25.27 11.77 6.04
C GLU A 101 24.63 11.18 4.77
N TRP A 102 23.31 11.36 4.58
CA TRP A 102 22.64 10.92 3.36
C TRP A 102 23.22 11.62 2.12
N VAL A 103 23.45 12.94 2.17
CA VAL A 103 24.08 13.68 1.09
C VAL A 103 25.51 13.19 0.84
N ALA A 104 26.30 12.98 1.91
CA ALA A 104 27.67 12.48 1.79
C ALA A 104 27.74 11.08 1.17
N ARG A 105 26.77 10.19 1.49
CA ARG A 105 26.66 8.87 0.83
C ARG A 105 26.38 9.01 -0.67
N ASN A 106 25.48 9.92 -1.07
CA ASN A 106 25.13 10.13 -2.46
C ASN A 106 26.31 10.72 -3.27
N TYR A 107 27.09 11.64 -2.69
CA TYR A 107 28.30 12.15 -3.35
C TYR A 107 29.34 11.08 -3.67
N LYS A 108 29.39 9.98 -2.89
CA LYS A 108 30.30 8.85 -3.18
C LYS A 108 29.85 8.00 -4.38
N LEU A 109 28.57 8.13 -4.80
CA LEU A 109 27.96 7.31 -5.85
C LEU A 109 27.85 8.05 -7.19
N VAL A 110 28.12 9.36 -7.21
CA VAL A 110 28.10 10.17 -8.43
C VAL A 110 29.53 10.52 -8.89
N PRO A 111 29.75 10.85 -10.17
CA PRO A 111 31.08 11.23 -10.67
C PRO A 111 31.66 12.41 -9.88
N ALA A 112 32.98 12.40 -9.70
CA ALA A 112 33.71 13.51 -9.09
C ALA A 112 33.38 14.83 -9.84
N LYS A 113 33.11 15.92 -9.10
CA LYS A 113 32.68 17.24 -9.58
C LYS A 113 31.19 17.35 -9.98
N THR A 114 30.35 16.32 -9.79
CA THR A 114 28.91 16.47 -9.95
C THR A 114 28.38 17.41 -8.85
N GLN A 115 27.72 18.48 -9.22
CA GLN A 115 27.00 19.31 -8.26
C GLN A 115 25.59 18.75 -8.11
N LEU A 116 25.21 18.40 -6.88
CA LEU A 116 23.85 17.97 -6.56
C LEU A 116 22.99 19.19 -6.25
N THR A 117 21.86 19.30 -6.90
CA THR A 117 20.77 20.21 -6.55
C THR A 117 19.65 19.44 -5.88
N PHE A 118 18.94 20.09 -4.98
CA PHE A 118 17.93 19.45 -4.15
C PHE A 118 16.55 20.02 -4.45
N PHE A 119 15.56 19.16 -4.35
CA PHE A 119 14.16 19.51 -4.42
C PHE A 119 13.51 19.13 -3.09
N THR A 120 12.79 20.04 -2.46
CA THR A 120 12.05 19.79 -1.22
C THR A 120 10.56 19.95 -1.44
N ASP A 121 9.79 19.22 -0.67
CA ASP A 121 8.34 19.39 -0.56
C ASP A 121 7.86 18.90 0.81
N ILE A 122 6.69 19.37 1.22
CA ILE A 122 6.02 18.90 2.43
C ILE A 122 5.66 17.42 2.29
N LYS A 123 5.95 16.67 3.34
CA LYS A 123 5.47 15.28 3.46
C LYS A 123 4.05 15.28 4.04
N MET A 124 3.07 15.25 3.12
CA MET A 124 1.66 15.21 3.49
C MET A 124 1.30 13.88 4.16
N ASP A 125 0.43 13.96 5.16
CA ASP A 125 -0.07 12.79 5.90
C ASP A 125 -1.47 12.40 5.42
N GLY A 126 -1.55 11.39 4.55
CA GLY A 126 -2.79 10.93 3.94
C GLY A 126 -2.70 9.50 3.43
N LEU A 127 -3.42 9.20 2.35
CA LEU A 127 -3.40 7.92 1.65
C LEU A 127 -2.74 8.07 0.29
N ALA A 128 -1.58 7.44 0.11
CA ALA A 128 -0.84 7.45 -1.16
C ALA A 128 -1.59 6.70 -2.27
N MET A 129 -1.63 7.31 -3.45
CA MET A 129 -2.39 6.83 -4.60
C MET A 129 -1.69 7.11 -5.91
N SER A 130 -1.92 6.24 -6.90
CA SER A 130 -1.52 6.43 -8.30
C SER A 130 -2.75 6.62 -9.18
N LEU A 131 -2.73 7.66 -10.01
CA LEU A 131 -3.75 7.99 -11.00
C LEU A 131 -3.19 7.74 -12.41
N HIS A 132 -3.92 6.99 -13.22
CA HIS A 132 -3.51 6.59 -14.55
C HIS A 132 -4.41 7.24 -15.59
N TYR A 133 -3.77 7.91 -16.54
CA TYR A 133 -4.44 8.60 -17.64
C TYR A 133 -3.99 8.00 -18.98
N HIS A 134 -4.95 7.73 -19.84
CA HIS A 134 -4.70 7.36 -21.23
C HIS A 134 -5.26 8.45 -22.15
N ASN A 135 -4.43 8.98 -23.03
CA ASN A 135 -4.78 10.11 -23.90
C ASN A 135 -5.42 11.28 -23.12
N GLY A 136 -4.85 11.56 -21.94
CA GLY A 136 -5.31 12.63 -21.07
C GLY A 136 -6.58 12.34 -20.27
N ILE A 137 -7.23 11.16 -20.40
CA ILE A 137 -8.46 10.79 -19.69
C ILE A 137 -8.14 9.86 -18.53
N LEU A 138 -8.70 10.14 -17.34
CA LEU A 138 -8.58 9.27 -16.16
C LEU A 138 -9.23 7.91 -16.42
N THR A 139 -8.42 6.87 -16.47
CA THR A 139 -8.88 5.49 -16.70
C THR A 139 -8.87 4.66 -15.44
N GLN A 140 -7.89 4.87 -14.54
CA GLN A 140 -7.73 4.06 -13.35
C GLN A 140 -7.10 4.84 -12.19
N ALA A 141 -7.49 4.49 -10.95
CA ALA A 141 -6.88 4.98 -9.72
C ALA A 141 -6.61 3.81 -8.78
N VAL A 142 -5.38 3.72 -8.29
CA VAL A 142 -4.89 2.55 -7.53
C VAL A 142 -4.27 3.01 -6.22
N THR A 143 -4.66 2.40 -5.10
CA THR A 143 -4.00 2.64 -3.81
C THR A 143 -2.57 2.10 -3.83
N ARG A 144 -1.66 2.64 -3.01
CA ARG A 144 -0.27 2.15 -2.94
C ARG A 144 -0.19 0.64 -2.64
N GLY A 145 -1.07 0.12 -1.77
CA GLY A 145 -1.00 -1.25 -1.29
C GLY A 145 0.36 -1.54 -0.62
N ASP A 146 0.99 -2.64 -1.03
CA ASP A 146 2.35 -3.01 -0.61
C ASP A 146 3.46 -2.37 -1.47
N GLY A 147 3.06 -1.55 -2.42
CA GLY A 147 3.93 -0.88 -3.39
C GLY A 147 4.06 -1.64 -4.72
N LEU A 148 3.69 -2.89 -4.78
CA LEU A 148 3.63 -3.71 -6.00
C LEU A 148 2.17 -3.89 -6.45
N VAL A 149 1.28 -4.20 -5.51
CA VAL A 149 -0.14 -4.44 -5.76
C VAL A 149 -0.99 -3.53 -4.89
N GLY A 150 -1.89 -2.78 -5.50
CA GLY A 150 -2.87 -1.92 -4.85
C GLY A 150 -4.31 -2.36 -5.12
N GLU A 151 -5.26 -1.58 -4.63
CA GLU A 151 -6.70 -1.76 -4.85
C GLU A 151 -7.19 -0.73 -5.88
N ASP A 152 -7.98 -1.18 -6.85
CA ASP A 152 -8.65 -0.29 -7.81
C ASP A 152 -9.78 0.46 -7.11
N VAL A 153 -9.59 1.75 -6.92
CA VAL A 153 -10.54 2.65 -6.25
C VAL A 153 -11.07 3.73 -7.20
N THR A 154 -11.01 3.48 -8.50
CA THR A 154 -11.34 4.46 -9.54
C THR A 154 -12.72 5.09 -9.35
N MET A 155 -13.72 4.30 -8.96
CA MET A 155 -15.08 4.82 -8.75
C MET A 155 -15.15 5.82 -7.59
N ASN A 156 -14.44 5.55 -6.49
CA ASN A 156 -14.38 6.46 -5.35
C ASN A 156 -13.58 7.73 -5.69
N VAL A 157 -12.47 7.56 -6.39
CA VAL A 157 -11.57 8.66 -6.78
C VAL A 157 -12.25 9.64 -7.75
N ARG A 158 -13.08 9.17 -8.65
CA ARG A 158 -13.87 10.03 -9.55
C ARG A 158 -14.77 11.02 -8.80
N THR A 159 -15.12 10.73 -7.55
CA THR A 159 -15.93 11.62 -6.71
C THR A 159 -15.12 12.76 -6.09
N ILE A 160 -13.78 12.69 -6.10
CA ILE A 160 -12.90 13.72 -5.55
C ILE A 160 -12.87 14.91 -6.50
N ASN A 161 -13.27 16.06 -5.99
CA ASN A 161 -13.55 17.24 -6.82
C ASN A 161 -12.32 17.83 -7.50
N ASN A 162 -11.15 17.86 -6.86
CA ASN A 162 -9.92 18.44 -7.39
C ASN A 162 -9.06 17.45 -8.23
N ILE A 163 -9.59 16.27 -8.57
CA ILE A 163 -8.94 15.38 -9.54
C ILE A 163 -9.51 15.68 -10.93
N PRO A 164 -8.71 16.09 -11.92
CA PRO A 164 -9.16 16.25 -13.29
C PRO A 164 -9.55 14.89 -13.89
N LEU A 165 -10.76 14.74 -14.45
CA LEU A 165 -11.14 13.56 -15.22
C LEU A 165 -10.47 13.53 -16.58
N LYS A 166 -10.06 14.74 -17.07
CA LYS A 166 -9.26 14.96 -18.26
C LYS A 166 -8.15 15.95 -17.93
N LEU A 167 -6.92 15.62 -18.29
CA LEU A 167 -5.77 16.49 -18.09
C LEU A 167 -5.94 17.80 -18.90
N SER A 168 -5.55 18.92 -18.30
CA SER A 168 -5.46 20.21 -18.96
C SER A 168 -4.21 20.29 -19.84
N GLY A 169 -4.23 21.14 -20.84
CA GLY A 169 -3.12 21.37 -21.77
C GLY A 169 -3.46 20.99 -23.21
N ASP A 170 -2.51 21.22 -24.11
CA ASP A 170 -2.67 20.82 -25.50
C ASP A 170 -2.62 19.30 -25.62
N PRO A 171 -3.61 18.66 -26.29
CA PRO A 171 -3.61 17.21 -26.49
C PRO A 171 -2.35 16.66 -27.16
N GLU A 172 -1.64 17.44 -27.97
CA GLU A 172 -0.39 17.04 -28.62
C GLU A 172 0.79 16.99 -27.63
N ASP A 173 0.73 17.76 -26.54
CA ASP A 173 1.73 17.80 -25.47
C ASP A 173 1.49 16.75 -24.38
N ILE A 174 0.33 16.07 -24.37
CA ILE A 174 -0.01 15.06 -23.37
C ILE A 174 0.41 13.68 -23.90
N PRO A 175 1.35 12.97 -23.22
CA PRO A 175 1.70 11.61 -23.58
C PRO A 175 0.49 10.68 -23.62
N GLU A 176 0.53 9.62 -24.44
CA GLU A 176 -0.52 8.60 -24.49
C GLU A 176 -0.83 8.01 -23.12
N TYR A 177 0.20 7.84 -22.30
CA TYR A 177 0.08 7.37 -20.92
C TYR A 177 0.79 8.29 -19.95
N VAL A 178 0.08 8.68 -18.89
CA VAL A 178 0.60 9.49 -17.78
C VAL A 178 0.17 8.87 -16.47
N GLU A 179 1.13 8.71 -15.55
CA GLU A 179 0.89 8.30 -14.17
C GLU A 179 1.22 9.46 -13.23
N VAL A 180 0.21 9.92 -12.47
CA VAL A 180 0.36 10.97 -11.44
C VAL A 180 0.21 10.33 -10.08
N ARG A 181 1.17 10.58 -9.19
CA ARG A 181 1.12 10.11 -7.80
C ARG A 181 0.84 11.27 -6.85
N GLY A 182 0.08 10.99 -5.82
CA GLY A 182 -0.29 11.97 -4.82
C GLY A 182 -0.83 11.34 -3.55
N GLU A 183 -1.24 12.22 -2.64
CA GLU A 183 -1.80 11.86 -1.36
C GLU A 183 -3.27 12.30 -1.31
N VAL A 184 -4.17 11.40 -0.91
CA VAL A 184 -5.55 11.78 -0.58
C VAL A 184 -5.59 12.22 0.87
N VAL A 185 -6.01 13.45 1.09
CA VAL A 185 -6.06 14.10 2.40
C VAL A 185 -7.47 14.63 2.70
N ILE A 186 -7.72 14.90 3.99
CA ILE A 186 -8.83 15.72 4.46
C ILE A 186 -8.23 16.92 5.19
N PHE A 187 -8.70 18.12 4.89
CA PHE A 187 -8.22 19.32 5.55
C PHE A 187 -8.66 19.38 7.02
N LYS A 188 -7.83 19.96 7.88
CA LYS A 188 -8.05 20.05 9.34
C LYS A 188 -9.44 20.61 9.67
N ALA A 189 -9.82 21.73 9.05
CA ALA A 189 -11.12 22.35 9.25
C ALA A 189 -12.32 21.46 8.86
N ASP A 190 -12.18 20.69 7.77
CA ASP A 190 -13.21 19.77 7.32
C ASP A 190 -13.32 18.55 8.25
N PHE A 191 -12.17 18.07 8.77
CA PHE A 191 -12.13 16.99 9.75
C PHE A 191 -12.83 17.39 11.06
N GLU A 192 -12.60 18.60 11.55
CA GLU A 192 -13.27 19.14 12.74
C GLU A 192 -14.78 19.22 12.57
N LYS A 193 -15.24 19.74 11.43
CA LYS A 193 -16.69 19.77 11.10
C LYS A 193 -17.31 18.37 11.07
N LEU A 194 -16.61 17.39 10.48
CA LEU A 194 -17.10 16.02 10.45
C LEU A 194 -17.20 15.43 11.88
N ASN A 195 -16.24 15.66 12.73
CA ASN A 195 -16.27 15.19 14.11
C ASN A 195 -17.36 15.91 14.95
N GLN A 196 -17.62 17.19 14.67
CA GLN A 196 -18.76 17.88 15.28
C GLN A 196 -20.10 17.20 14.90
N ILE A 197 -20.30 16.87 13.60
CA ILE A 197 -21.49 16.15 13.14
C ILE A 197 -21.61 14.77 13.82
N GLN A 198 -20.47 14.03 13.99
CA GLN A 198 -20.47 12.75 14.71
C GLN A 198 -20.92 12.94 16.17
N THR A 199 -20.42 14.00 16.84
CA THR A 199 -20.81 14.32 18.21
C THR A 199 -22.31 14.60 18.33
N GLU A 200 -22.87 15.39 17.41
CA GLU A 200 -24.30 15.73 17.37
C GLU A 200 -25.17 14.47 17.15
N LYS A 201 -24.68 13.49 16.41
CA LYS A 201 -25.36 12.21 16.16
C LYS A 201 -25.14 11.18 17.26
N GLY A 202 -24.26 11.42 18.23
CA GLY A 202 -23.86 10.44 19.24
C GLY A 202 -23.07 9.27 18.67
N GLU A 203 -22.42 9.45 17.52
CA GLU A 203 -21.61 8.45 16.83
C GLU A 203 -20.13 8.56 17.26
N LYS A 204 -19.35 7.49 17.00
CA LYS A 204 -17.93 7.45 17.31
C LYS A 204 -17.16 8.49 16.49
N LEU A 205 -16.29 9.27 17.13
CA LEU A 205 -15.44 10.24 16.47
C LEU A 205 -14.39 9.56 15.59
N PHE A 206 -14.02 10.23 14.52
CA PHE A 206 -12.89 9.84 13.68
C PHE A 206 -11.57 10.14 14.41
N ALA A 207 -10.62 9.22 14.36
CA ALA A 207 -9.39 9.30 15.14
C ALA A 207 -8.40 10.35 14.59
N ASN A 208 -8.24 10.43 13.27
CA ASN A 208 -7.39 11.42 12.61
C ASN A 208 -7.77 11.57 11.12
N PRO A 209 -7.33 12.67 10.46
CA PRO A 209 -7.65 12.93 9.05
C PRO A 209 -7.16 11.84 8.09
N ARG A 210 -5.94 11.31 8.31
CA ARG A 210 -5.36 10.25 7.48
C ARG A 210 -6.20 8.98 7.47
N ASN A 211 -6.56 8.46 8.66
CA ASN A 211 -7.37 7.26 8.78
C ASN A 211 -8.77 7.45 8.20
N LEU A 212 -9.34 8.64 8.36
CA LEU A 212 -10.62 8.99 7.75
C LEU A 212 -10.53 9.02 6.22
N ALA A 213 -9.49 9.64 5.65
CA ALA A 213 -9.26 9.65 4.21
C ALA A 213 -9.11 8.21 3.67
N ALA A 214 -8.24 7.40 4.29
CA ALA A 214 -8.00 6.02 3.91
C ALA A 214 -9.26 5.15 4.02
N GLY A 215 -10.01 5.29 5.13
CA GLY A 215 -11.29 4.60 5.35
C GLY A 215 -12.37 5.02 4.36
N SER A 216 -12.41 6.29 3.97
CA SER A 216 -13.39 6.81 3.01
C SER A 216 -13.13 6.30 1.59
N ILE A 217 -11.87 6.30 1.15
CA ILE A 217 -11.48 5.78 -0.18
C ILE A 217 -11.71 4.27 -0.29
N ARG A 218 -11.62 3.53 0.81
CA ARG A 218 -11.79 2.07 0.84
C ARG A 218 -13.21 1.63 1.19
N GLN A 219 -14.22 2.51 1.05
CA GLN A 219 -15.62 2.15 1.14
C GLN A 219 -16.07 1.46 -0.15
N LEU A 220 -16.79 0.37 -0.03
CA LEU A 220 -17.36 -0.35 -1.18
C LEU A 220 -18.49 0.45 -1.85
N ASP A 221 -19.15 1.34 -1.12
CA ASP A 221 -20.14 2.27 -1.64
C ASP A 221 -19.49 3.64 -1.96
N PRO A 222 -19.33 4.00 -3.24
CA PRO A 222 -18.73 5.28 -3.63
C PRO A 222 -19.51 6.52 -3.13
N ARG A 223 -20.78 6.38 -2.75
CA ARG A 223 -21.57 7.47 -2.16
C ARG A 223 -21.02 7.92 -0.82
N VAL A 224 -20.42 7.00 -0.07
CA VAL A 224 -19.73 7.35 1.19
C VAL A 224 -18.49 8.19 0.89
N ALA A 225 -17.68 7.82 -0.10
CA ALA A 225 -16.53 8.63 -0.52
C ALA A 225 -16.96 10.02 -0.99
N SER A 226 -18.03 10.12 -1.81
CA SER A 226 -18.54 11.39 -2.33
C SER A 226 -19.11 12.31 -1.24
N SER A 227 -19.55 11.77 -0.11
CA SER A 227 -20.05 12.55 1.03
C SER A 227 -18.92 13.12 1.90
N ARG A 228 -17.65 12.78 1.62
CA ARG A 228 -16.49 13.23 2.37
C ARG A 228 -15.72 14.31 1.60
N PRO A 229 -15.21 15.35 2.25
CA PRO A 229 -14.43 16.43 1.62
C PRO A 229 -12.99 15.97 1.33
N LEU A 230 -12.85 14.92 0.53
CA LEU A 230 -11.56 14.38 0.13
C LEU A 230 -10.89 15.30 -0.90
N ARG A 231 -9.57 15.47 -0.78
CA ARG A 231 -8.73 16.21 -1.73
C ARG A 231 -7.53 15.37 -2.11
N PHE A 232 -7.12 15.47 -3.36
CA PHE A 232 -5.90 14.84 -3.86
C PHE A 232 -4.83 15.89 -4.07
N MET A 233 -3.66 15.67 -3.47
CA MET A 233 -2.49 16.54 -3.54
C MET A 233 -1.39 15.79 -4.29
N ALA A 234 -1.08 16.22 -5.51
CA ALA A 234 -0.10 15.54 -6.35
C ALA A 234 1.33 15.84 -5.90
N TYR A 235 2.22 14.82 -5.91
CA TYR A 235 3.62 14.95 -5.51
C TYR A 235 4.63 14.27 -6.44
N ASP A 236 4.20 13.54 -7.45
CA ASP A 236 5.11 12.96 -8.44
C ASP A 236 4.41 12.71 -9.78
N LEU A 237 5.17 12.82 -10.85
CA LEU A 237 4.77 12.53 -12.22
C LEU A 237 5.69 11.46 -12.80
N VAL A 238 5.16 10.28 -13.01
CA VAL A 238 5.89 9.15 -13.60
C VAL A 238 5.88 9.29 -15.13
N THR A 239 6.63 10.28 -15.64
CA THR A 239 6.76 10.51 -17.08
C THR A 239 8.22 10.33 -17.45
N PRO A 240 8.57 9.44 -18.39
CA PRO A 240 9.92 9.39 -18.94
C PRO A 240 10.26 10.78 -19.52
N ASN A 241 11.51 11.18 -19.49
CA ASN A 241 12.03 12.37 -20.18
C ASN A 241 11.88 13.74 -19.49
N LEU A 242 11.37 13.84 -18.25
CA LEU A 242 11.50 15.08 -17.50
C LEU A 242 12.88 15.17 -16.86
N GLU A 243 13.53 16.35 -16.96
CA GLU A 243 14.90 16.52 -16.49
C GLU A 243 15.00 16.63 -14.96
N THR A 244 14.03 17.32 -14.35
CA THR A 244 14.06 17.62 -12.91
C THR A 244 12.72 17.35 -12.22
N HIS A 245 12.74 17.18 -10.89
CA HIS A 245 11.52 17.11 -10.09
C HIS A 245 10.75 18.43 -10.14
N GLN A 246 11.43 19.56 -10.19
CA GLN A 246 10.80 20.87 -10.35
C GLN A 246 9.95 20.95 -11.63
N LEU A 247 10.49 20.53 -12.77
CA LEU A 247 9.75 20.47 -14.03
C LEU A 247 8.56 19.51 -13.95
N ALA A 248 8.71 18.40 -13.22
CA ALA A 248 7.60 17.47 -12.99
C ALA A 248 6.45 18.16 -12.24
N TYR A 249 6.73 18.93 -11.19
CA TYR A 249 5.70 19.68 -10.45
C TYR A 249 5.06 20.79 -11.29
N GLN A 250 5.83 21.50 -12.09
CA GLN A 250 5.28 22.47 -13.05
C GLN A 250 4.32 21.78 -14.03
N ARG A 251 4.68 20.62 -14.56
CA ARG A 251 3.83 19.85 -15.47
C ARG A 251 2.58 19.30 -14.76
N ILE A 252 2.69 18.83 -13.52
CA ILE A 252 1.55 18.41 -12.68
C ILE A 252 0.53 19.55 -12.57
N ARG A 253 0.97 20.76 -12.25
CA ARG A 253 0.10 21.94 -12.17
C ARG A 253 -0.51 22.29 -13.53
N ALA A 254 0.28 22.24 -14.60
CA ALA A 254 -0.22 22.45 -15.97
C ALA A 254 -1.29 21.42 -16.38
N TYR A 255 -1.22 20.21 -15.84
CA TYR A 255 -2.27 19.18 -16.04
C TYR A 255 -3.53 19.43 -15.20
N GLY A 256 -3.57 20.44 -14.34
CA GLY A 256 -4.72 20.83 -13.54
C GLY A 256 -4.77 20.20 -12.14
N PHE A 257 -3.66 19.68 -11.63
CA PHE A 257 -3.58 19.13 -10.26
C PHE A 257 -3.17 20.19 -9.24
N GLN A 258 -3.69 20.03 -8.05
CA GLN A 258 -3.21 20.74 -6.86
C GLN A 258 -1.97 20.07 -6.30
N THR A 259 -0.97 20.86 -5.89
CA THR A 259 0.22 20.44 -5.15
C THR A 259 0.24 21.12 -3.78
N SER A 260 1.22 20.81 -2.93
CA SER A 260 1.38 21.45 -1.62
C SER A 260 1.62 22.97 -1.71
N MET A 261 2.11 23.46 -2.85
CA MET A 261 2.60 24.84 -3.09
C MET A 261 3.77 25.23 -2.18
N GLN A 262 4.42 24.26 -1.50
CA GLN A 262 5.60 24.45 -0.65
C GLN A 262 6.85 23.81 -1.25
N ASP A 263 6.78 23.44 -2.53
CA ASP A 263 7.90 22.83 -3.24
C ASP A 263 8.94 23.88 -3.63
N GLN A 264 10.21 23.61 -3.35
CA GLN A 264 11.32 24.49 -3.65
C GLN A 264 12.56 23.71 -4.14
N THR A 265 13.47 24.44 -4.80
CA THR A 265 14.76 23.90 -5.25
C THR A 265 15.91 24.67 -4.63
N PHE A 266 16.99 23.94 -4.30
CA PHE A 266 18.16 24.50 -3.64
C PHE A 266 19.46 23.95 -4.25
N ASP A 267 20.47 24.81 -4.30
CA ASP A 267 21.80 24.46 -4.82
C ASP A 267 22.75 24.00 -3.72
N SER A 268 22.39 24.14 -2.46
CA SER A 268 23.20 23.75 -1.31
C SER A 268 22.38 23.03 -0.23
N LEU A 269 23.07 22.18 0.54
CA LEU A 269 22.47 21.46 1.65
C LEU A 269 22.07 22.41 2.79
N ASP A 270 22.84 23.49 3.03
CA ASP A 270 22.52 24.40 4.13
C ASP A 270 21.19 25.13 3.87
N GLN A 271 20.89 25.51 2.63
CA GLN A 271 19.58 26.04 2.27
C GLN A 271 18.44 25.02 2.47
N VAL A 272 18.70 23.74 2.20
CA VAL A 272 17.70 22.68 2.48
C VAL A 272 17.43 22.58 3.98
N LEU A 273 18.45 22.69 4.83
CA LEU A 273 18.26 22.66 6.27
C LEU A 273 17.50 23.88 6.80
N GLU A 274 17.76 25.07 6.24
CA GLU A 274 17.00 26.27 6.53
C GLU A 274 15.51 26.10 6.16
N GLU A 275 15.25 25.48 5.00
CA GLU A 275 13.88 25.21 4.56
C GLU A 275 13.18 24.19 5.45
N ILE A 276 13.87 23.15 5.91
CA ILE A 276 13.31 22.19 6.89
C ILE A 276 12.86 22.93 8.15
N HIS A 277 13.65 23.87 8.68
CA HIS A 277 13.27 24.67 9.83
C HIS A 277 12.07 25.58 9.54
N HIS A 278 12.08 26.24 8.39
CA HIS A 278 10.97 27.12 7.97
C HIS A 278 9.66 26.31 7.86
N LEU A 279 9.67 25.19 7.15
CA LEU A 279 8.49 24.33 7.00
C LEU A 279 8.04 23.76 8.35
N GLY A 280 8.97 23.48 9.27
CA GLY A 280 8.67 23.09 10.65
C GLY A 280 7.91 24.15 11.44
N GLN A 281 8.21 25.44 11.22
CA GLN A 281 7.51 26.55 11.88
C GLN A 281 6.09 26.76 11.35
N ILE A 282 5.88 26.56 10.04
CA ILE A 282 4.57 26.79 9.41
C ILE A 282 3.65 25.57 9.40
N ARG A 283 4.14 24.37 9.73
CA ARG A 283 3.41 23.09 9.60
C ARG A 283 2.02 23.10 10.23
N GLU A 284 1.88 23.76 11.41
CA GLU A 284 0.60 23.83 12.10
C GLU A 284 -0.43 24.72 11.40
N SER A 285 0.04 25.71 10.65
CA SER A 285 -0.80 26.63 9.87
C SER A 285 -1.27 26.02 8.54
N LEU A 286 -0.65 24.92 8.10
CA LEU A 286 -1.06 24.25 6.88
C LEU A 286 -2.45 23.62 7.01
N PRO A 287 -3.27 23.66 5.94
CA PRO A 287 -4.65 23.17 5.99
C PRO A 287 -4.74 21.65 6.14
N PHE A 288 -3.67 20.91 5.89
CA PHE A 288 -3.58 19.45 5.98
C PHE A 288 -2.53 18.99 6.98
N GLY A 289 -2.59 17.74 7.40
CA GLY A 289 -1.57 17.12 8.26
C GLY A 289 -0.27 16.89 7.49
N THR A 290 0.85 17.12 8.19
CA THR A 290 2.20 16.82 7.68
C THR A 290 3.05 16.19 8.77
N ASP A 291 3.85 15.19 8.38
CA ASP A 291 4.73 14.46 9.28
C ASP A 291 6.23 14.73 9.01
N GLY A 292 6.54 15.58 8.00
CA GLY A 292 7.93 15.88 7.67
C GLY A 292 8.11 16.67 6.37
N VAL A 293 9.32 16.62 5.87
CA VAL A 293 9.77 17.19 4.59
C VAL A 293 10.38 16.11 3.73
N VAL A 294 9.95 16.03 2.48
CA VAL A 294 10.60 15.17 1.48
C VAL A 294 11.74 15.92 0.83
N ILE A 295 12.91 15.31 0.77
CA ILE A 295 14.11 15.84 0.13
C ILE A 295 14.49 14.90 -0.99
N LYS A 296 14.62 15.41 -2.22
CA LYS A 296 15.02 14.62 -3.41
C LYS A 296 16.20 15.29 -4.09
N ILE A 297 17.06 14.50 -4.72
CA ILE A 297 18.03 15.04 -5.69
C ILE A 297 17.23 15.49 -6.89
N ASN A 298 17.31 16.79 -7.25
CA ASN A 298 16.42 17.43 -8.23
C ASN A 298 16.60 16.88 -9.66
N ASP A 299 17.85 16.60 -10.09
CA ASP A 299 18.11 15.98 -11.39
C ASP A 299 17.63 14.53 -11.40
N ARG A 300 16.64 14.22 -12.25
CA ARG A 300 16.02 12.89 -12.30
C ARG A 300 16.91 11.82 -12.93
N LYS A 301 17.86 12.19 -13.78
CA LYS A 301 18.85 11.23 -14.32
C LYS A 301 19.79 10.77 -13.21
N ILE A 302 20.30 11.73 -12.41
CA ILE A 302 21.14 11.43 -11.24
C ILE A 302 20.32 10.62 -10.23
N TYR A 303 19.10 11.07 -9.89
CA TYR A 303 18.19 10.38 -8.98
C TYR A 303 17.99 8.91 -9.37
N GLN A 304 17.72 8.64 -10.64
CA GLN A 304 17.52 7.27 -11.15
C GLN A 304 18.81 6.45 -11.13
N SER A 305 19.96 7.07 -11.48
CA SER A 305 21.26 6.38 -11.50
C SER A 305 21.72 5.91 -10.12
N LEU A 306 21.30 6.60 -9.05
CA LEU A 306 21.57 6.22 -7.66
C LEU A 306 20.88 4.92 -7.26
N GLY A 307 19.78 4.59 -7.93
CA GLY A 307 19.03 3.34 -7.72
C GLY A 307 18.26 3.28 -6.41
N ILE A 308 17.82 2.06 -6.09
CA ILE A 308 16.94 1.76 -4.96
C ILE A 308 17.65 0.76 -4.05
N ILE A 309 17.50 0.89 -2.73
CA ILE A 309 17.89 -0.10 -1.73
C ILE A 309 16.62 -0.64 -1.07
N GLY A 310 16.37 -1.94 -1.22
CA GLY A 310 15.17 -2.57 -0.66
C GLY A 310 13.89 -1.92 -1.17
N LYS A 311 13.25 -1.07 -0.36
CA LYS A 311 12.00 -0.37 -0.68
C LYS A 311 12.16 1.14 -0.85
N THR A 312 13.37 1.69 -0.75
CA THR A 312 13.61 3.14 -0.71
C THR A 312 14.61 3.58 -1.76
N PRO A 313 14.39 4.74 -2.44
CA PRO A 313 15.35 5.30 -3.37
C PRO A 313 16.52 5.92 -2.60
N ARG A 314 17.74 5.80 -3.13
CA ARG A 314 18.91 6.47 -2.54
C ARG A 314 18.85 7.98 -2.71
N GLY A 315 18.29 8.43 -3.82
CA GLY A 315 18.19 9.86 -4.18
C GLY A 315 17.13 10.65 -3.42
N ALA A 316 16.38 10.04 -2.49
CA ALA A 316 15.40 10.76 -1.68
C ALA A 316 15.34 10.26 -0.24
N VAL A 317 14.99 11.15 0.68
CA VAL A 317 14.71 10.86 2.09
C VAL A 317 13.50 11.68 2.58
N ALA A 318 12.89 11.23 3.65
CA ALA A 318 11.89 11.94 4.40
C ALA A 318 12.47 12.41 5.73
N TYR A 319 12.66 13.71 5.89
CA TYR A 319 12.98 14.29 7.20
C TYR A 319 11.72 14.33 8.05
N LYS A 320 11.74 13.67 9.18
CA LYS A 320 10.63 13.61 10.13
C LYS A 320 10.85 14.61 11.25
N TYR A 321 9.81 15.41 11.53
CA TYR A 321 9.86 16.28 12.70
C TYR A 321 9.84 15.45 13.99
N PRO A 322 10.39 16.00 15.10
CA PRO A 322 10.25 15.37 16.41
C PRO A 322 8.77 15.08 16.70
N ALA A 323 8.50 13.87 17.16
CA ALA A 323 7.16 13.44 17.48
C ALA A 323 6.58 14.25 18.65
N GLU A 324 5.27 14.49 18.66
CA GLU A 324 4.60 15.07 19.83
C GLU A 324 4.74 14.15 21.03
N GLU A 325 4.96 14.74 22.19
CA GLU A 325 5.16 14.05 23.45
C GLU A 325 3.97 14.29 24.39
N ALA A 326 3.66 13.30 25.23
CA ALA A 326 2.67 13.43 26.28
C ALA A 326 3.10 12.66 27.54
N THR A 327 2.57 13.05 28.70
CA THR A 327 2.82 12.33 29.95
C THR A 327 1.66 11.39 30.27
N THR A 328 1.99 10.18 30.77
CA THR A 328 0.99 9.23 31.25
C THR A 328 1.56 8.35 32.36
N LYS A 329 0.69 7.60 33.05
CA LYS A 329 1.07 6.72 34.16
C LYS A 329 1.08 5.25 33.68
N VAL A 330 2.18 4.55 33.97
CA VAL A 330 2.32 3.11 33.71
C VAL A 330 1.43 2.33 34.69
N ARG A 331 0.52 1.54 34.16
CA ARG A 331 -0.43 0.73 34.94
C ARG A 331 0.02 -0.70 35.09
N ASP A 332 0.66 -1.24 34.04
CA ASP A 332 1.12 -2.61 34.02
C ASP A 332 2.24 -2.79 32.98
N ILE A 333 2.99 -3.87 33.07
CA ILE A 333 3.94 -4.34 32.07
C ILE A 333 3.62 -5.80 31.77
N VAL A 334 3.10 -6.06 30.59
CA VAL A 334 2.80 -7.42 30.11
C VAL A 334 3.86 -7.88 29.13
N ILE A 335 4.16 -9.16 29.13
CA ILE A 335 5.14 -9.75 28.22
C ILE A 335 4.39 -10.49 27.13
N SER A 336 4.63 -10.10 25.88
CA SER A 336 4.06 -10.74 24.69
C SER A 336 5.06 -11.70 24.09
N ILE A 337 4.65 -12.94 23.82
CA ILE A 337 5.50 -13.92 23.16
C ILE A 337 5.23 -13.88 21.66
N GLY A 338 6.27 -13.58 20.90
CA GLY A 338 6.25 -13.60 19.43
C GLY A 338 6.40 -15.01 18.86
N ARG A 339 6.20 -15.14 17.56
CA ARG A 339 6.28 -16.42 16.80
C ARG A 339 7.63 -17.17 16.92
N THR A 340 8.71 -16.44 17.16
CA THR A 340 10.06 -17.01 17.35
C THR A 340 10.37 -17.34 18.80
N GLY A 341 9.35 -17.36 19.67
CA GLY A 341 9.51 -17.51 21.11
C GLY A 341 10.10 -16.28 21.81
N ALA A 342 10.32 -15.19 21.09
CA ALA A 342 10.85 -13.95 21.66
C ALA A 342 9.83 -13.30 22.61
N ALA A 343 10.24 -13.05 23.85
CA ALA A 343 9.45 -12.42 24.90
C ALA A 343 9.70 -10.90 24.85
N THR A 344 8.68 -10.15 24.42
CA THR A 344 8.73 -8.71 24.24
C THR A 344 7.85 -8.00 25.26
N PRO A 345 8.39 -7.13 26.11
CA PRO A 345 7.58 -6.41 27.09
C PRO A 345 6.82 -5.24 26.45
N VAL A 346 5.60 -5.01 26.93
CA VAL A 346 4.69 -3.94 26.52
C VAL A 346 4.18 -3.25 27.75
N ALA A 347 4.42 -1.94 27.85
CA ALA A 347 3.83 -1.12 28.93
C ALA A 347 2.37 -0.78 28.61
N ILE A 348 1.51 -0.88 29.60
CA ILE A 348 0.11 -0.47 29.59
C ILE A 348 -0.01 0.82 30.38
N PHE A 349 -0.64 1.85 29.80
CA PHE A 349 -0.80 3.18 30.43
C PHE A 349 -2.25 3.59 30.64
N ASP A 350 -2.42 4.63 31.45
CA ASP A 350 -3.62 5.45 31.36
C ASP A 350 -3.75 5.98 29.92
N PRO A 351 -4.96 5.95 29.33
CA PRO A 351 -5.15 6.45 27.97
C PRO A 351 -4.72 7.91 27.88
N VAL A 352 -3.88 8.24 26.90
CA VAL A 352 -3.39 9.59 26.65
C VAL A 352 -3.35 9.87 25.16
N GLU A 353 -3.66 11.09 24.79
CA GLU A 353 -3.60 11.54 23.40
C GLU A 353 -2.19 11.97 23.02
N VAL A 354 -1.66 11.39 21.93
CA VAL A 354 -0.36 11.75 21.34
C VAL A 354 -0.52 11.78 19.84
N ALA A 355 -0.15 12.88 19.20
CA ALA A 355 -0.26 13.08 17.75
C ALA A 355 -1.63 12.63 17.21
N GLY A 356 -2.73 13.18 17.79
CA GLY A 356 -4.10 12.94 17.35
C GLY A 356 -4.63 11.51 17.51
N SER A 357 -3.98 10.66 18.34
CA SER A 357 -4.54 9.35 18.66
C SER A 357 -4.35 8.97 20.12
N VAL A 358 -5.34 8.23 20.65
CA VAL A 358 -5.30 7.74 22.03
C VAL A 358 -4.40 6.53 22.13
N VAL A 359 -3.28 6.69 22.85
CA VAL A 359 -2.30 5.64 23.13
C VAL A 359 -2.60 5.01 24.49
N ARG A 360 -2.50 3.68 24.57
CA ARG A 360 -2.68 2.88 25.79
C ARG A 360 -1.55 1.90 26.04
N HIS A 361 -0.71 1.66 25.03
CA HIS A 361 0.36 0.68 25.07
C HIS A 361 1.59 1.22 24.34
N ALA A 362 2.79 0.88 24.83
CA ALA A 362 4.03 1.08 24.11
C ALA A 362 4.94 -0.15 24.24
N THR A 363 5.68 -0.45 23.18
CA THR A 363 6.70 -1.48 23.27
C THR A 363 7.86 -1.01 24.14
N LEU A 364 8.39 -1.92 24.95
CA LEU A 364 9.61 -1.73 25.73
C LEU A 364 10.79 -2.51 25.12
N HIS A 365 10.64 -2.99 23.90
CA HIS A 365 11.62 -3.72 23.10
C HIS A 365 12.18 -4.98 23.79
N ASN A 366 12.81 -4.87 24.97
CA ASN A 366 13.44 -5.97 25.72
C ASN A 366 13.62 -5.60 27.22
N ALA A 367 14.12 -6.54 28.00
CA ALA A 367 14.38 -6.34 29.43
C ALA A 367 15.44 -5.25 29.71
N ASP A 368 16.45 -5.12 28.84
CA ASP A 368 17.52 -4.14 29.02
C ASP A 368 16.98 -2.70 28.89
N GLU A 369 16.00 -2.48 28.05
CA GLU A 369 15.33 -1.18 27.91
C GLU A 369 14.54 -0.79 29.18
N ILE A 370 13.86 -1.76 29.81
CA ILE A 370 13.20 -1.54 31.10
C ILE A 370 14.24 -1.12 32.16
N SER A 371 15.36 -1.84 32.18
CA SER A 371 16.46 -1.54 33.11
C SER A 371 17.14 -0.20 32.82
N ARG A 372 17.34 0.14 31.54
CA ARG A 372 17.90 1.41 31.09
C ARG A 372 17.04 2.61 31.54
N LEU A 373 15.73 2.46 31.44
CA LEU A 373 14.75 3.46 31.86
C LEU A 373 14.52 3.48 33.37
N ASP A 374 14.99 2.47 34.11
CA ASP A 374 14.57 2.21 35.50
C ASP A 374 13.04 2.26 35.66
N LEU A 375 12.33 1.65 34.69
CA LEU A 375 10.88 1.73 34.60
C LEU A 375 10.21 0.82 35.64
N ARG A 376 9.24 1.37 36.39
CA ARG A 376 8.45 0.63 37.36
C ARG A 376 6.95 0.82 37.12
N ILE A 377 6.17 -0.19 37.49
CA ILE A 377 4.71 -0.07 37.43
C ILE A 377 4.29 1.00 38.43
N GLY A 378 3.56 2.01 37.96
CA GLY A 378 3.16 3.18 38.75
C GLY A 378 3.93 4.47 38.44
N ASP A 379 5.00 4.40 37.62
CA ASP A 379 5.74 5.59 37.18
C ASP A 379 4.92 6.49 36.27
N THR A 380 5.23 7.77 36.32
CA THR A 380 4.84 8.74 35.30
C THR A 380 5.94 8.80 34.23
N VAL A 381 5.56 8.65 32.96
CA VAL A 381 6.47 8.57 31.82
C VAL A 381 6.12 9.62 30.78
N ILE A 382 7.13 10.07 30.04
CA ILE A 382 6.93 10.80 28.79
C ILE A 382 6.92 9.78 27.66
N ILE A 383 5.85 9.79 26.88
CA ILE A 383 5.72 8.95 25.68
C ILE A 383 5.70 9.81 24.43
N TYR A 384 6.14 9.22 23.32
CA TYR A 384 6.10 9.82 22.00
C TYR A 384 5.80 8.74 20.96
N LYS A 385 5.45 9.15 19.74
CA LYS A 385 5.31 8.21 18.61
C LYS A 385 6.54 8.28 17.72
N ALA A 386 7.29 7.20 17.66
CA ALA A 386 8.38 7.07 16.71
C ALA A 386 7.80 6.91 15.29
N GLY A 387 8.15 7.84 14.38
CA GLY A 387 7.64 7.83 13.00
C GLY A 387 6.13 7.96 12.91
N ASP A 388 5.48 8.66 13.83
CA ASP A 388 4.03 8.90 13.96
C ASP A 388 3.14 7.64 14.11
N ILE A 389 3.72 6.47 14.30
CA ILE A 389 2.98 5.20 14.30
C ILE A 389 3.15 4.42 15.60
N ILE A 390 4.38 4.20 16.06
CA ILE A 390 4.68 3.28 17.17
C ILE A 390 4.94 4.06 18.46
N PRO A 391 4.07 3.93 19.48
CA PRO A 391 4.32 4.57 20.79
C PRO A 391 5.53 3.98 21.49
N GLN A 392 6.37 4.86 22.06
CA GLN A 392 7.56 4.52 22.84
C GLN A 392 7.64 5.39 24.09
N ILE A 393 8.31 4.88 25.12
CA ILE A 393 8.65 5.67 26.31
C ILE A 393 9.97 6.38 26.03
N LYS A 394 9.97 7.71 26.15
CA LYS A 394 11.17 8.55 26.05
C LYS A 394 11.97 8.53 27.33
N GLU A 395 11.30 8.81 28.45
CA GLU A 395 11.93 8.86 29.78
C GLU A 395 10.90 8.65 30.90
N VAL A 396 11.40 8.32 32.08
CA VAL A 396 10.64 8.20 33.30
C VAL A 396 10.84 9.48 34.11
N LEU A 397 9.74 10.11 34.56
CA LEU A 397 9.78 11.27 35.43
C LEU A 397 9.97 10.82 36.90
N THR A 398 11.21 10.48 37.22
CA THR A 398 11.57 9.94 38.57
C THR A 398 11.22 10.89 39.72
N SER A 399 11.17 12.20 39.45
CA SER A 399 10.72 13.22 40.43
C SER A 399 9.24 13.08 40.82
N LEU A 400 8.44 12.41 39.97
CA LEU A 400 7.01 12.13 40.22
C LEU A 400 6.77 10.69 40.68
N ARG A 401 7.84 9.89 40.87
CA ARG A 401 7.74 8.50 41.30
C ARG A 401 7.22 8.44 42.75
N PRO A 402 6.15 7.66 43.01
CA PRO A 402 5.73 7.36 44.38
C PRO A 402 6.84 6.66 45.17
N ASP A 403 6.94 6.95 46.45
CA ASP A 403 7.88 6.27 47.35
C ASP A 403 7.62 4.75 47.37
N ASN A 404 8.70 3.97 47.44
CA ASN A 404 8.67 2.51 47.59
C ASN A 404 8.05 1.69 46.42
N LEU A 405 8.03 2.20 45.18
CA LEU A 405 7.69 1.36 44.05
C LEU A 405 8.75 0.28 43.87
N PRO A 406 8.34 -1.02 43.75
CA PRO A 406 9.28 -2.11 43.55
C PRO A 406 9.92 -2.00 42.14
N ILE A 407 11.17 -2.43 42.05
CA ILE A 407 11.86 -2.61 40.75
C ILE A 407 11.10 -3.69 40.00
N PHE A 408 10.90 -3.49 38.70
CA PHE A 408 10.27 -4.51 37.86
C PHE A 408 11.25 -5.64 37.58
N ASP A 409 10.94 -6.84 38.08
CA ASP A 409 11.71 -8.05 37.81
C ASP A 409 11.15 -8.75 36.59
N TYR A 410 11.91 -8.72 35.50
CA TYR A 410 11.48 -9.28 34.21
C TYR A 410 11.39 -10.82 34.25
N GLU A 411 12.32 -11.49 34.94
CA GLU A 411 12.33 -12.96 35.04
C GLU A 411 11.19 -13.46 35.91
N GLU A 412 10.89 -12.77 37.00
CA GLU A 412 9.75 -13.10 37.86
C GLU A 412 8.42 -12.84 37.11
N ALA A 413 8.36 -11.78 36.32
CA ALA A 413 7.20 -11.50 35.49
C ALA A 413 6.97 -12.58 34.42
N LEU A 414 8.04 -13.09 33.79
CA LEU A 414 7.95 -14.22 32.86
C LEU A 414 7.37 -15.46 33.54
N LYS A 415 7.89 -15.84 34.71
CA LYS A 415 7.40 -17.01 35.47
C LYS A 415 5.95 -16.86 35.92
N THR A 416 5.57 -15.63 36.30
CA THR A 416 4.20 -15.34 36.76
C THR A 416 3.20 -15.35 35.61
N GLN A 417 3.55 -14.76 34.46
CA GLN A 417 2.64 -14.67 33.31
C GLN A 417 2.59 -15.98 32.50
N TYR A 418 3.65 -16.78 32.53
CA TYR A 418 3.77 -18.02 31.76
C TYR A 418 4.41 -19.13 32.64
N PRO A 419 3.70 -19.62 33.67
CA PRO A 419 4.26 -20.61 34.62
C PRO A 419 4.58 -21.94 33.98
N GLU A 420 3.99 -22.25 32.81
CA GLU A 420 4.21 -23.47 32.04
C GLU A 420 5.38 -23.41 31.06
N LEU A 421 6.01 -22.23 30.88
CA LEU A 421 7.08 -22.06 29.92
C LEU A 421 8.44 -21.82 30.60
N GLU A 422 9.46 -22.42 30.05
CA GLU A 422 10.84 -22.12 30.41
C GLU A 422 11.40 -21.06 29.43
N PHE A 423 12.18 -20.11 29.97
CA PHE A 423 12.80 -19.07 29.18
C PHE A 423 14.31 -19.12 29.33
N GLU A 424 15.01 -18.78 28.27
CA GLU A 424 16.46 -18.57 28.26
C GLU A 424 16.81 -17.25 27.56
N ARG A 425 17.94 -16.68 27.93
CA ARG A 425 18.52 -15.55 27.20
C ARG A 425 19.78 -16.05 26.51
N PRO A 426 19.75 -16.28 25.17
CA PRO A 426 20.90 -16.76 24.44
C PRO A 426 22.09 -15.80 24.55
N VAL A 427 23.30 -16.35 24.55
CA VAL A 427 24.52 -15.54 24.65
C VAL A 427 24.61 -14.61 23.44
N GLY A 428 24.78 -13.31 23.74
CA GLY A 428 24.84 -12.26 22.71
C GLY A 428 23.49 -11.71 22.27
N GLU A 429 22.37 -12.20 22.81
CA GLU A 429 21.04 -11.64 22.55
C GLU A 429 20.53 -10.79 23.73
N VAL A 430 19.74 -9.76 23.40
CA VAL A 430 19.06 -8.89 24.37
C VAL A 430 17.65 -9.35 24.71
N VAL A 431 17.17 -10.42 24.06
CA VAL A 431 15.79 -10.89 24.14
C VAL A 431 15.76 -12.26 24.82
N TYR A 432 14.84 -12.42 25.79
CA TYR A 432 14.48 -13.73 26.35
C TYR A 432 13.64 -14.53 25.34
N ARG A 433 13.88 -15.84 25.29
CA ARG A 433 13.15 -16.75 24.40
C ARG A 433 12.57 -17.92 25.17
N VAL A 434 11.45 -18.42 24.69
CA VAL A 434 10.91 -19.70 25.16
C VAL A 434 11.90 -20.80 24.79
N LYS A 435 12.25 -21.62 25.76
CA LYS A 435 13.10 -22.78 25.58
C LYS A 435 12.27 -23.99 25.10
N GLY A 436 12.64 -24.53 23.95
CA GLY A 436 11.88 -25.59 23.28
C GLY A 436 10.77 -25.06 22.36
N LEU A 437 10.54 -25.73 21.22
CA LEU A 437 9.58 -25.32 20.19
C LEU A 437 8.15 -25.87 20.43
N ASP A 438 7.97 -26.77 21.41
CA ASP A 438 6.73 -27.55 21.61
C ASP A 438 5.62 -26.81 22.40
N SER A 439 5.72 -25.51 22.64
CA SER A 439 4.62 -24.84 23.31
C SER A 439 3.48 -24.57 22.34
N GLY A 440 2.26 -24.96 22.69
CA GLY A 440 1.07 -24.65 21.89
C GLY A 440 0.92 -23.16 21.56
N LEU A 441 1.50 -22.28 22.38
CA LEU A 441 1.53 -20.84 22.14
C LEU A 441 2.42 -20.46 20.94
N ILE A 442 3.62 -21.05 20.84
CA ILE A 442 4.52 -20.80 19.70
C ILE A 442 3.89 -21.30 18.41
N LEU A 443 3.28 -22.48 18.46
CA LEU A 443 2.55 -23.02 17.31
C LEU A 443 1.41 -22.08 16.87
N LYS A 444 0.61 -21.56 17.81
CA LYS A 444 -0.46 -20.59 17.50
C LYS A 444 0.10 -19.36 16.79
N ARG A 445 1.17 -18.77 17.31
CA ARG A 445 1.82 -17.59 16.69
C ARG A 445 2.45 -17.90 15.33
N SER A 446 3.00 -19.11 15.17
CA SER A 446 3.54 -19.57 13.88
C SER A 446 2.44 -19.71 12.83
N ILE A 447 1.29 -20.28 13.18
CA ILE A 447 0.13 -20.43 12.30
C ILE A 447 -0.44 -19.05 11.93
N GLU A 448 -0.59 -18.13 12.91
CA GLU A 448 -1.06 -16.77 12.65
C GLU A 448 -0.16 -16.03 11.64
N TYR A 449 1.15 -16.18 11.81
CA TYR A 449 2.10 -15.58 10.87
C TYR A 449 2.05 -16.25 9.49
N TYR A 450 2.01 -17.59 9.47
CA TYR A 450 1.89 -18.38 8.24
C TYR A 450 0.67 -17.96 7.41
N ALA A 451 -0.45 -17.69 8.10
CA ALA A 451 -1.69 -17.25 7.49
C ALA A 451 -1.78 -15.74 7.21
N SER A 452 -0.81 -14.95 7.63
CA SER A 452 -0.86 -13.48 7.53
C SER A 452 -0.81 -12.98 6.09
N LYS A 453 -1.25 -11.71 5.86
CA LYS A 453 -1.25 -11.07 4.53
C LYS A 453 0.11 -11.05 3.81
N PRO A 454 1.25 -10.74 4.49
CA PRO A 454 2.55 -10.77 3.83
C PRO A 454 3.05 -12.18 3.53
N ALA A 455 2.49 -13.21 4.16
CA ALA A 455 2.76 -14.62 3.94
C ALA A 455 1.72 -15.24 2.99
N LEU A 456 1.02 -16.29 3.39
CA LEU A 456 0.10 -17.01 2.51
C LEU A 456 -1.30 -16.41 2.40
N ASN A 457 -1.64 -15.43 3.23
CA ASN A 457 -2.93 -14.75 3.26
C ASN A 457 -4.13 -15.73 3.32
N ILE A 458 -4.13 -16.64 4.29
CA ILE A 458 -5.20 -17.64 4.45
C ILE A 458 -6.36 -16.99 5.19
N GLU A 459 -7.39 -16.60 4.45
CA GLU A 459 -8.58 -15.96 5.02
C GLU A 459 -9.33 -16.92 5.96
N GLY A 460 -9.75 -16.39 7.10
CA GLY A 460 -10.45 -17.17 8.13
C GLY A 460 -9.52 -17.81 9.18
N LEU A 461 -8.20 -17.78 8.99
CA LEU A 461 -7.22 -18.31 9.94
C LEU A 461 -6.63 -17.21 10.84
N GLY A 462 -7.51 -16.46 11.50
CA GLY A 462 -7.13 -15.44 12.50
C GLY A 462 -7.01 -16.03 13.91
N GLU A 463 -6.51 -15.23 14.87
CA GLU A 463 -6.16 -15.62 16.24
C GLU A 463 -7.21 -16.53 16.92
N LYS A 464 -8.51 -16.18 16.86
CA LYS A 464 -9.57 -16.97 17.52
C LYS A 464 -9.72 -18.36 16.91
N ASN A 465 -9.62 -18.47 15.59
CA ASN A 465 -9.75 -19.75 14.90
C ASN A 465 -8.50 -20.60 15.03
N VAL A 466 -7.32 -19.97 15.04
CA VAL A 466 -6.05 -20.66 15.34
C VAL A 466 -6.08 -21.24 16.74
N ASN A 467 -6.53 -20.49 17.75
CA ASN A 467 -6.66 -20.98 19.11
C ASN A 467 -7.58 -22.21 19.18
N LEU A 468 -8.75 -22.15 18.54
CA LEU A 468 -9.69 -23.29 18.52
C LEU A 468 -9.08 -24.55 17.87
N LEU A 469 -8.37 -24.40 16.74
CA LEU A 469 -7.76 -25.51 16.01
C LEU A 469 -6.62 -26.16 16.80
N VAL A 470 -5.78 -25.36 17.45
CA VAL A 470 -4.67 -25.89 18.26
C VAL A 470 -5.16 -26.48 19.58
N ASP A 471 -6.05 -25.79 20.31
CA ASP A 471 -6.58 -26.23 21.61
C ASP A 471 -7.45 -27.50 21.49
N SER A 472 -8.12 -27.70 20.35
CA SER A 472 -8.84 -28.92 20.03
C SER A 472 -7.92 -30.09 19.66
N GLY A 473 -6.62 -29.85 19.47
CA GLY A 473 -5.64 -30.87 19.05
C GLY A 473 -5.75 -31.27 17.57
N LEU A 474 -6.56 -30.55 16.76
CA LEU A 474 -6.67 -30.81 15.33
C LEU A 474 -5.42 -30.34 14.56
N VAL A 475 -4.69 -29.35 15.07
CA VAL A 475 -3.46 -28.81 14.47
C VAL A 475 -2.36 -28.85 15.53
N LYS A 476 -1.31 -29.65 15.29
CA LYS A 476 -0.14 -29.79 16.13
C LYS A 476 1.13 -29.25 15.48
N ASN A 477 1.12 -29.05 14.18
CA ASN A 477 2.18 -28.43 13.40
C ASN A 477 1.57 -27.76 12.15
N LEU A 478 2.38 -27.05 11.34
CA LEU A 478 1.87 -26.36 10.16
C LEU A 478 1.36 -27.32 9.07
N SER A 479 1.91 -28.54 8.95
CA SER A 479 1.45 -29.50 7.94
C SER A 479 0.03 -29.99 8.22
N ASP A 480 -0.41 -30.02 9.50
CA ASP A 480 -1.76 -30.44 9.88
C ASP A 480 -2.85 -29.52 9.33
N LEU A 481 -2.54 -28.27 9.02
CA LEU A 481 -3.48 -27.36 8.35
C LEU A 481 -4.02 -27.97 7.05
N TYR A 482 -3.17 -28.65 6.30
CA TYR A 482 -3.51 -29.28 5.02
C TYR A 482 -4.17 -30.66 5.17
N ARG A 483 -4.32 -31.16 6.41
CA ARG A 483 -5.07 -32.39 6.76
C ARG A 483 -6.47 -32.09 7.29
N LEU A 484 -6.80 -30.79 7.47
CA LEU A 484 -8.13 -30.38 7.93
C LEU A 484 -9.18 -30.68 6.86
N ASP A 485 -10.34 -31.11 7.32
CA ASP A 485 -11.53 -31.30 6.49
C ASP A 485 -12.74 -30.56 7.08
N VAL A 486 -13.74 -30.29 6.22
CA VAL A 486 -14.94 -29.57 6.60
C VAL A 486 -15.68 -30.24 7.75
N ALA A 487 -15.72 -31.58 7.78
CA ALA A 487 -16.46 -32.33 8.78
C ALA A 487 -15.86 -32.18 10.19
N LYS A 488 -14.52 -32.14 10.30
CA LYS A 488 -13.83 -31.92 11.59
C LYS A 488 -13.94 -30.44 12.02
N VAL A 489 -13.72 -29.50 11.11
CA VAL A 489 -13.76 -28.06 11.43
C VAL A 489 -15.17 -27.61 11.81
N SER A 490 -16.22 -28.10 11.15
CA SER A 490 -17.59 -27.74 11.48
C SER A 490 -18.10 -28.22 12.83
N GLN A 491 -17.37 -29.16 13.50
CA GLN A 491 -17.66 -29.59 14.85
C GLN A 491 -17.14 -28.65 15.94
N LEU A 492 -16.25 -27.73 15.58
CA LEU A 492 -15.72 -26.76 16.51
C LEU A 492 -16.72 -25.65 16.79
N GLU A 493 -16.72 -25.14 18.02
CA GLU A 493 -17.50 -23.97 18.40
C GLU A 493 -17.24 -22.81 17.44
N ARG A 494 -18.27 -22.09 17.00
CA ARG A 494 -18.24 -20.95 16.05
C ARG A 494 -18.01 -21.30 14.58
N PHE A 495 -17.81 -22.56 14.22
CA PHE A 495 -17.77 -22.98 12.83
C PHE A 495 -19.12 -23.58 12.42
N ALA A 496 -19.76 -22.97 11.42
CA ALA A 496 -20.84 -23.59 10.66
C ALA A 496 -20.26 -24.14 9.35
N GLU A 497 -21.00 -24.98 8.63
CA GLU A 497 -20.57 -25.61 7.39
C GLU A 497 -20.04 -24.60 6.36
N VAL A 498 -20.70 -23.43 6.21
CA VAL A 498 -20.26 -22.35 5.29
C VAL A 498 -18.92 -21.76 5.68
N SER A 499 -18.68 -21.49 6.97
CA SER A 499 -17.40 -20.94 7.45
C SER A 499 -16.27 -21.96 7.39
N ALA A 500 -16.58 -23.22 7.70
CA ALA A 500 -15.63 -24.34 7.56
C ALA A 500 -15.20 -24.53 6.08
N ASN A 501 -16.16 -24.55 5.16
CA ASN A 501 -15.87 -24.63 3.72
C ASN A 501 -15.01 -23.47 3.23
N LYS A 502 -15.28 -22.22 3.65
CA LYS A 502 -14.44 -21.05 3.29
C LYS A 502 -13.01 -21.20 3.80
N LEU A 503 -12.83 -21.63 5.06
CA LEU A 503 -11.50 -21.83 5.63
C LEU A 503 -10.74 -22.93 4.88
N ILE A 504 -11.35 -24.10 4.68
CA ILE A 504 -10.71 -25.21 3.96
C ILE A 504 -10.35 -24.79 2.52
N SER A 505 -11.24 -24.07 1.81
CA SER A 505 -10.94 -23.56 0.49
C SER A 505 -9.77 -22.56 0.49
N ALA A 506 -9.66 -21.71 1.50
CA ALA A 506 -8.55 -20.77 1.64
C ALA A 506 -7.22 -21.53 1.92
N ILE A 507 -7.24 -22.57 2.72
CA ILE A 507 -6.08 -23.44 2.98
C ILE A 507 -5.67 -24.17 1.68
N GLU A 508 -6.61 -24.75 0.96
CA GLU A 508 -6.34 -25.45 -0.31
C GLU A 508 -5.72 -24.48 -1.35
N ASN A 509 -6.25 -23.28 -1.47
CA ASN A 509 -5.70 -22.26 -2.38
C ASN A 509 -4.26 -21.84 -2.02
N SER A 510 -3.88 -21.96 -0.75
CA SER A 510 -2.52 -21.63 -0.30
C SER A 510 -1.45 -22.65 -0.72
N LYS A 511 -1.85 -23.87 -1.14
CA LYS A 511 -0.92 -24.92 -1.58
C LYS A 511 -0.08 -24.51 -2.79
N THR A 512 -0.61 -23.64 -3.65
CA THR A 512 0.05 -23.14 -4.87
C THR A 512 0.38 -21.66 -4.74
N ALA A 513 1.01 -21.26 -3.65
CA ALA A 513 1.41 -19.89 -3.43
C ALA A 513 2.74 -19.53 -4.14
N PRO A 514 3.00 -18.24 -4.45
CA PRO A 514 4.31 -17.79 -4.91
C PRO A 514 5.42 -18.16 -3.93
N LEU A 515 6.57 -18.64 -4.44
CA LEU A 515 7.71 -19.13 -3.65
C LEU A 515 8.16 -18.10 -2.59
N ALA A 516 8.26 -16.82 -2.96
CA ALA A 516 8.64 -15.76 -2.02
C ALA A 516 7.67 -15.64 -0.83
N LYS A 517 6.37 -15.79 -1.06
CA LYS A 517 5.35 -15.79 0.00
C LYS A 517 5.46 -17.02 0.90
N PHE A 518 5.73 -18.17 0.29
CA PHE A 518 5.94 -19.41 1.05
C PHE A 518 7.19 -19.34 1.91
N ILE A 519 8.33 -18.86 1.38
CA ILE A 519 9.56 -18.64 2.17
C ILE A 519 9.28 -17.65 3.31
N THR A 520 8.53 -16.56 3.04
CA THR A 520 8.11 -15.63 4.11
C THR A 520 7.30 -16.37 5.18
N ALA A 521 6.35 -17.22 4.78
CA ALA A 521 5.45 -17.95 5.68
C ALA A 521 6.21 -18.93 6.61
N LEU A 522 7.31 -19.52 6.15
CA LEU A 522 8.14 -20.42 6.97
C LEU A 522 8.68 -19.72 8.21
N GLY A 523 8.75 -18.39 8.20
CA GLY A 523 9.12 -17.61 9.38
C GLY A 523 10.59 -17.77 9.78
N ILE A 524 11.47 -18.11 8.84
CA ILE A 524 12.91 -18.23 9.06
C ILE A 524 13.43 -16.94 9.70
N ARG A 525 14.23 -17.07 10.74
CA ARG A 525 14.78 -15.93 11.47
C ARG A 525 15.60 -15.02 10.55
N HIS A 526 15.48 -13.73 10.71
CA HIS A 526 16.11 -12.70 9.87
C HIS A 526 15.66 -12.68 8.40
N VAL A 527 14.78 -13.59 7.97
CA VAL A 527 14.21 -13.62 6.62
C VAL A 527 12.87 -12.89 6.64
N GLY A 528 12.86 -11.66 6.13
CA GLY A 528 11.66 -10.88 5.89
C GLY A 528 11.16 -11.04 4.45
N VAL A 529 10.07 -10.34 4.09
CA VAL A 529 9.47 -10.39 2.75
C VAL A 529 10.49 -10.08 1.64
N GLN A 530 11.34 -9.06 1.83
CA GLN A 530 12.32 -8.68 0.81
C GLN A 530 13.39 -9.75 0.63
N THR A 531 13.94 -10.28 1.73
CA THR A 531 14.92 -11.38 1.69
C THR A 531 14.30 -12.62 1.04
N ALA A 532 13.04 -12.93 1.35
CA ALA A 532 12.33 -14.05 0.72
C ALA A 532 12.16 -13.88 -0.80
N ILE A 533 11.93 -12.65 -1.28
CA ILE A 533 11.91 -12.34 -2.72
C ILE A 533 13.29 -12.59 -3.33
N SER A 534 14.36 -12.07 -2.74
CA SER A 534 15.72 -12.26 -3.24
C SER A 534 16.12 -13.75 -3.26
N LEU A 535 15.72 -14.53 -2.26
CA LEU A 535 15.91 -15.98 -2.22
C LEU A 535 15.13 -16.70 -3.33
N ALA A 536 13.86 -16.33 -3.52
CA ALA A 536 13.04 -16.91 -4.58
C ALA A 536 13.60 -16.59 -5.97
N ASP A 537 14.07 -15.35 -6.19
CA ASP A 537 14.68 -14.92 -7.45
C ASP A 537 16.00 -15.64 -7.75
N ARG A 538 16.78 -15.95 -6.72
CA ARG A 538 18.07 -16.64 -6.89
C ARG A 538 17.90 -18.15 -7.12
N PHE A 539 17.05 -18.82 -6.31
CA PHE A 539 16.95 -20.28 -6.30
C PHE A 539 15.82 -20.85 -7.15
N LYS A 540 14.81 -20.04 -7.51
CA LYS A 540 13.69 -20.42 -8.40
C LYS A 540 12.80 -21.58 -7.89
N SER A 541 13.26 -22.36 -6.92
CA SER A 541 12.52 -23.45 -6.31
C SER A 541 12.90 -23.66 -4.84
N LEU A 542 11.97 -24.18 -4.05
CA LEU A 542 12.23 -24.52 -2.65
C LEU A 542 13.31 -25.59 -2.52
N ALA A 543 13.38 -26.56 -3.42
CA ALA A 543 14.38 -27.64 -3.38
C ALA A 543 15.80 -27.08 -3.53
N LEU A 544 16.02 -26.18 -4.50
CA LEU A 544 17.32 -25.54 -4.68
C LEU A 544 17.70 -24.63 -3.51
N LEU A 545 16.73 -24.03 -2.82
CA LEU A 545 16.99 -23.24 -1.61
C LEU A 545 17.37 -24.15 -0.42
N ILE A 546 16.76 -25.31 -0.29
CA ILE A 546 17.11 -26.29 0.76
C ILE A 546 18.55 -26.78 0.59
N ASP A 547 19.01 -26.99 -0.65
CA ASP A 547 20.35 -27.48 -0.97
C ASP A 547 21.40 -26.34 -1.05
N ALA A 548 21.03 -25.10 -0.73
CA ALA A 548 21.92 -23.93 -0.85
C ALA A 548 23.11 -24.01 0.09
N THR A 549 24.27 -23.61 -0.41
CA THR A 549 25.48 -23.46 0.40
C THR A 549 25.59 -22.06 1.02
N ALA A 550 26.51 -21.92 2.01
CA ALA A 550 26.79 -20.61 2.59
C ALA A 550 27.24 -19.59 1.52
N ASP A 551 28.10 -20.02 0.59
CA ASP A 551 28.62 -19.16 -0.48
C ASP A 551 27.51 -18.72 -1.44
N ASP A 552 26.56 -19.63 -1.76
CA ASP A 552 25.38 -19.27 -2.56
C ASP A 552 24.53 -18.19 -1.92
N LEU A 553 24.28 -18.31 -0.61
CA LEU A 553 23.49 -17.34 0.14
C LEU A 553 24.20 -16.00 0.27
N LEU A 554 25.51 -16.01 0.58
CA LEU A 554 26.32 -14.79 0.71
C LEU A 554 26.54 -14.07 -0.62
N SER A 555 26.36 -14.75 -1.77
CA SER A 555 26.39 -14.14 -3.09
C SER A 555 25.20 -13.21 -3.37
N ILE A 556 24.12 -13.31 -2.58
CA ILE A 556 22.90 -12.51 -2.76
C ILE A 556 23.08 -11.16 -2.07
N PRO A 557 22.86 -10.02 -2.78
CA PRO A 557 22.86 -8.70 -2.15
C PRO A 557 21.93 -8.66 -0.93
N ASP A 558 22.35 -7.95 0.14
CA ASP A 558 21.64 -7.79 1.40
C ASP A 558 21.50 -9.06 2.28
N ILE A 559 22.12 -10.18 1.90
CA ILE A 559 22.25 -11.36 2.77
C ILE A 559 23.66 -11.39 3.37
N GLY A 560 23.74 -11.02 4.66
CA GLY A 560 24.99 -11.11 5.45
C GLY A 560 25.10 -12.45 6.18
N GLN A 561 26.25 -12.65 6.87
CA GLN A 561 26.60 -13.88 7.59
C GLN A 561 25.48 -14.38 8.52
N VAL A 562 24.89 -13.48 9.33
CA VAL A 562 23.85 -13.82 10.30
C VAL A 562 22.57 -14.35 9.64
N VAL A 563 22.19 -13.79 8.49
CA VAL A 563 21.02 -14.24 7.73
C VAL A 563 21.27 -15.58 7.07
N ALA A 564 22.45 -15.75 6.46
CA ALA A 564 22.87 -17.00 5.83
C ALA A 564 22.90 -18.14 6.86
N GLU A 565 23.51 -17.93 8.03
CA GLU A 565 23.54 -18.90 9.13
C GLU A 565 22.12 -19.27 9.61
N SER A 566 21.22 -18.31 9.70
CA SER A 566 19.82 -18.55 10.09
C SER A 566 19.05 -19.41 9.08
N ILE A 567 19.32 -19.22 7.78
CA ILE A 567 18.71 -20.01 6.71
C ILE A 567 19.26 -21.44 6.74
N LEU A 568 20.58 -21.60 6.84
CA LEU A 568 21.22 -22.89 6.89
C LEU A 568 20.79 -23.68 8.14
N ALA A 569 20.72 -23.03 9.30
CA ALA A 569 20.26 -23.64 10.53
C ALA A 569 18.80 -24.13 10.42
N TYR A 570 17.93 -23.37 9.75
CA TYR A 570 16.53 -23.76 9.55
C TYR A 570 16.40 -25.01 8.69
N PHE A 571 17.18 -25.11 7.59
CA PHE A 571 17.16 -26.28 6.70
C PHE A 571 18.08 -27.44 7.16
N ALA A 572 18.91 -27.25 8.19
CA ALA A 572 19.64 -28.32 8.84
C ALA A 572 18.81 -29.02 9.93
N ASP A 573 17.71 -28.41 10.36
CA ASP A 573 16.81 -28.95 11.38
C ASP A 573 15.93 -30.05 10.77
N GLU A 574 16.02 -31.27 11.34
CA GLU A 574 15.31 -32.45 10.83
C GLU A 574 13.79 -32.32 10.94
N ASP A 575 13.29 -31.65 11.98
CA ASP A 575 11.83 -31.47 12.18
C ASP A 575 11.27 -30.50 11.14
N ASN A 576 12.01 -29.41 10.81
CA ASN A 576 11.63 -28.49 9.75
C ASN A 576 11.61 -29.19 8.37
N LEU A 577 12.65 -29.99 8.06
CA LEU A 577 12.70 -30.74 6.79
C LEU A 577 11.58 -31.76 6.70
N LYS A 578 11.31 -32.49 7.77
CA LYS A 578 10.20 -33.46 7.84
C LYS A 578 8.84 -32.74 7.60
N GLN A 579 8.63 -31.61 8.25
CA GLN A 579 7.40 -30.83 8.06
C GLN A 579 7.24 -30.34 6.62
N LEU A 580 8.31 -29.87 5.97
CA LEU A 580 8.29 -29.47 4.57
C LEU A 580 8.02 -30.65 3.64
N GLN A 581 8.57 -31.83 3.94
CA GLN A 581 8.29 -33.04 3.20
C GLN A 581 6.80 -33.46 3.34
N GLU A 582 6.26 -33.44 4.55
CA GLU A 582 4.83 -33.71 4.79
C GLU A 582 3.93 -32.74 4.03
N MET A 583 4.25 -31.44 4.05
CA MET A 583 3.51 -30.45 3.27
C MET A 583 3.54 -30.77 1.77
N ARG A 584 4.70 -31.16 1.24
CA ARG A 584 4.84 -31.56 -0.16
C ARG A 584 3.97 -32.78 -0.51
N GLU A 585 3.96 -33.79 0.35
CA GLU A 585 3.12 -34.99 0.20
C GLU A 585 1.62 -34.65 0.24
N LEU A 586 1.25 -33.59 0.97
CA LEU A 586 -0.11 -33.05 1.05
C LEU A 586 -0.46 -32.09 -0.12
N GLY A 587 0.44 -31.95 -1.09
CA GLY A 587 0.20 -31.19 -2.31
C GLY A 587 0.64 -29.73 -2.24
N VAL A 588 1.36 -29.29 -1.20
CA VAL A 588 1.93 -27.95 -1.14
C VAL A 588 3.08 -27.87 -2.13
N ASN A 589 2.93 -27.02 -3.14
CA ASN A 589 3.89 -26.86 -4.21
C ASN A 589 4.04 -25.37 -4.58
N PRO A 590 4.83 -24.61 -3.83
CA PRO A 590 5.06 -23.21 -4.13
C PRO A 590 5.78 -23.03 -5.46
N PHE A 591 5.32 -22.08 -6.28
CA PHE A 591 5.85 -21.82 -7.60
C PHE A 591 6.68 -20.54 -7.63
N TYR A 592 7.70 -20.50 -8.47
CA TYR A 592 8.43 -19.28 -8.74
C TYR A 592 7.60 -18.41 -9.71
N ASP A 593 7.24 -17.23 -9.24
CA ASP A 593 6.57 -16.19 -10.02
C ASP A 593 7.64 -15.28 -10.61
N ASP A 594 8.02 -15.54 -11.87
CA ASP A 594 9.00 -14.74 -12.58
C ASP A 594 8.40 -13.38 -12.97
N GLN A 595 8.52 -12.43 -12.08
CA GLN A 595 8.05 -11.05 -12.31
C GLN A 595 8.85 -10.34 -13.44
N THR A 596 9.98 -10.91 -13.87
CA THR A 596 10.85 -10.31 -14.89
C THR A 596 10.52 -10.76 -16.29
N THR A 597 9.90 -11.90 -16.46
CA THR A 597 9.48 -12.42 -17.77
C THR A 597 7.97 -12.49 -17.87
N LYS A 598 7.37 -11.37 -18.17
CA LYS A 598 6.03 -11.34 -18.74
C LYS A 598 6.20 -11.63 -20.24
N PRO A 599 5.91 -12.85 -20.70
CA PRO A 599 6.23 -13.26 -22.08
C PRO A 599 5.54 -12.39 -23.14
N LEU A 600 4.49 -11.67 -22.74
CA LEU A 600 3.75 -10.77 -23.61
C LEU A 600 3.98 -9.28 -23.26
N ALA A 601 5.04 -8.94 -22.51
CA ALA A 601 5.36 -7.55 -22.19
C ALA A 601 5.62 -6.74 -23.47
N GLY A 602 5.02 -5.56 -23.56
CA GLY A 602 5.11 -4.70 -24.76
C GLY A 602 4.18 -5.11 -25.91
N GLN A 603 3.43 -6.21 -25.80
CA GLN A 603 2.44 -6.65 -26.81
C GLN A 603 1.03 -6.14 -26.42
N SER A 604 0.23 -5.81 -27.43
CA SER A 604 -1.14 -5.30 -27.25
C SER A 604 -2.15 -6.21 -27.93
N TYR A 605 -3.20 -6.62 -27.23
CA TYR A 605 -4.23 -7.52 -27.74
C TYR A 605 -5.63 -6.91 -27.61
N VAL A 606 -6.50 -7.29 -28.53
CA VAL A 606 -7.92 -6.95 -28.50
C VAL A 606 -8.71 -8.25 -28.56
N VAL A 607 -9.68 -8.43 -27.67
CA VAL A 607 -10.56 -9.60 -27.67
C VAL A 607 -11.93 -9.21 -28.24
N THR A 608 -12.48 -10.04 -29.12
CA THR A 608 -13.82 -9.84 -29.71
C THR A 608 -14.54 -11.17 -29.95
N GLY A 609 -15.84 -11.17 -29.82
CA GLY A 609 -16.65 -12.40 -29.90
C GLY A 609 -16.70 -13.15 -28.56
N THR A 610 -17.38 -14.29 -28.55
CA THR A 610 -17.52 -15.18 -27.39
C THR A 610 -16.50 -16.31 -27.49
N LEU A 611 -15.64 -16.45 -26.48
CA LEU A 611 -14.72 -17.59 -26.39
C LEU A 611 -15.46 -18.79 -25.80
N SER A 612 -15.18 -19.99 -26.32
CA SER A 612 -15.89 -21.22 -25.93
C SER A 612 -15.36 -21.83 -24.63
N LYS A 613 -14.09 -21.59 -24.29
CA LYS A 613 -13.39 -22.22 -23.16
C LYS A 613 -13.26 -21.32 -21.92
N MET A 614 -13.44 -20.02 -22.06
CA MET A 614 -13.36 -19.05 -20.95
C MET A 614 -14.16 -17.79 -21.25
N GLY A 615 -14.55 -17.05 -20.18
CA GLY A 615 -15.17 -15.74 -20.34
C GLY A 615 -14.20 -14.71 -20.94
N ARG A 616 -14.75 -13.68 -21.57
CA ARG A 616 -13.93 -12.59 -22.13
C ARG A 616 -13.07 -11.93 -21.06
N ASP A 617 -13.67 -11.63 -19.90
CA ASP A 617 -12.98 -10.97 -18.79
C ASP A 617 -11.84 -11.84 -18.25
N GLU A 618 -12.02 -13.16 -18.22
CA GLU A 618 -11.00 -14.12 -17.86
C GLU A 618 -9.86 -14.16 -18.89
N ALA A 619 -10.18 -14.16 -20.18
CA ALA A 619 -9.19 -14.11 -21.26
C ALA A 619 -8.35 -12.83 -21.19
N GLU A 620 -9.02 -11.68 -20.99
CA GLU A 620 -8.36 -10.39 -20.81
C GLU A 620 -7.49 -10.34 -19.54
N ALA A 621 -7.95 -10.95 -18.44
CA ALA A 621 -7.18 -11.06 -17.20
C ALA A 621 -5.91 -11.87 -17.40
N ARG A 622 -5.99 -13.05 -18.04
CA ARG A 622 -4.83 -13.89 -18.32
C ARG A 622 -3.80 -13.24 -19.24
N LEU A 623 -4.25 -12.50 -20.27
CA LEU A 623 -3.34 -11.72 -21.10
C LEU A 623 -2.58 -10.66 -20.30
N ARG A 624 -3.26 -9.98 -19.37
CA ARG A 624 -2.63 -8.98 -18.48
C ARG A 624 -1.67 -9.65 -17.49
N GLU A 625 -1.99 -10.82 -16.97
CA GLU A 625 -1.08 -11.62 -16.13
C GLU A 625 0.22 -11.95 -16.86
N LEU A 626 0.14 -12.29 -18.15
CA LEU A 626 1.28 -12.54 -19.03
C LEU A 626 1.99 -11.24 -19.49
N GLY A 627 1.53 -10.06 -19.05
CA GLY A 627 2.15 -8.76 -19.32
C GLY A 627 1.66 -8.04 -20.56
N ALA A 628 0.66 -8.58 -21.27
CA ALA A 628 0.10 -7.91 -22.44
C ALA A 628 -0.77 -6.70 -22.05
N THR A 629 -0.77 -5.69 -22.90
CA THR A 629 -1.75 -4.61 -22.86
C THR A 629 -3.04 -5.07 -23.56
N VAL A 630 -4.17 -5.06 -22.88
CA VAL A 630 -5.46 -5.40 -23.50
C VAL A 630 -6.28 -4.14 -23.68
N THR A 631 -6.64 -3.85 -24.95
CA THR A 631 -7.37 -2.64 -25.32
C THR A 631 -8.76 -2.97 -25.86
N GLY A 632 -9.70 -2.04 -25.71
CA GLY A 632 -11.08 -2.19 -26.20
C GLY A 632 -11.22 -2.03 -27.72
N SER A 633 -10.24 -1.44 -28.40
CA SER A 633 -10.27 -1.12 -29.82
C SER A 633 -8.95 -1.47 -30.53
N VAL A 634 -9.05 -1.91 -31.78
CA VAL A 634 -7.88 -2.21 -32.62
C VAL A 634 -7.20 -0.90 -33.04
N THR A 635 -5.87 -0.82 -32.86
CA THR A 635 -5.02 0.31 -33.27
C THR A 635 -3.84 -0.19 -34.08
N LYS A 636 -3.02 0.70 -34.63
CA LYS A 636 -1.77 0.33 -35.34
C LYS A 636 -0.74 -0.39 -34.45
N HIS A 637 -0.89 -0.25 -33.13
CA HIS A 637 -0.01 -0.87 -32.13
C HIS A 637 -0.59 -2.19 -31.59
N THR A 638 -1.73 -2.65 -32.08
CA THR A 638 -2.31 -3.93 -31.69
C THR A 638 -1.49 -5.05 -32.29
N THR A 639 -0.97 -5.95 -31.47
CA THR A 639 -0.18 -7.12 -31.87
C THR A 639 -1.06 -8.15 -32.56
N ALA A 640 -2.22 -8.47 -31.99
CA ALA A 640 -3.21 -9.34 -32.61
C ALA A 640 -4.64 -9.08 -32.12
N LEU A 641 -5.62 -9.38 -32.95
CA LEU A 641 -7.04 -9.43 -32.62
C LEU A 641 -7.43 -10.88 -32.30
N ILE A 642 -7.77 -11.17 -31.05
CA ILE A 642 -8.26 -12.48 -30.64
C ILE A 642 -9.75 -12.56 -30.90
N VAL A 643 -10.15 -13.59 -31.64
CA VAL A 643 -11.49 -13.74 -32.20
C VAL A 643 -12.13 -15.05 -31.72
N GLY A 644 -13.23 -14.92 -30.98
CA GLY A 644 -14.13 -16.02 -30.63
C GLY A 644 -15.31 -16.15 -31.61
N GLU A 645 -16.36 -16.85 -31.21
CA GLU A 645 -17.60 -16.97 -32.00
C GLU A 645 -18.34 -15.62 -32.08
N LYS A 646 -18.94 -15.36 -33.26
CA LYS A 646 -19.72 -14.15 -33.56
C LYS A 646 -18.96 -12.85 -33.22
N PRO A 647 -17.78 -12.63 -33.85
CA PRO A 647 -16.98 -11.44 -33.56
C PRO A 647 -17.66 -10.17 -34.03
N GLY A 648 -17.42 -9.08 -33.33
CA GLY A 648 -17.96 -7.77 -33.71
C GLY A 648 -17.36 -7.27 -35.02
N SER A 649 -18.20 -7.04 -36.04
CA SER A 649 -17.80 -6.64 -37.40
C SER A 649 -16.91 -5.38 -37.44
N SER A 650 -17.10 -4.41 -36.53
CA SER A 650 -16.31 -3.18 -36.53
C SER A 650 -14.82 -3.42 -36.14
N LYS A 651 -14.52 -4.40 -35.27
CA LYS A 651 -13.16 -4.71 -34.84
C LYS A 651 -12.44 -5.57 -35.89
N THR A 652 -13.13 -6.52 -36.53
CA THR A 652 -12.56 -7.37 -37.58
C THR A 652 -12.23 -6.56 -38.82
N VAL A 653 -13.15 -5.71 -39.30
CA VAL A 653 -12.90 -4.79 -40.43
C VAL A 653 -11.74 -3.84 -40.13
N LYS A 654 -11.64 -3.36 -38.89
CA LYS A 654 -10.55 -2.44 -38.51
C LYS A 654 -9.20 -3.17 -38.43
N ALA A 655 -9.16 -4.42 -37.98
CA ALA A 655 -7.96 -5.24 -37.98
C ALA A 655 -7.46 -5.52 -39.40
N GLU A 656 -8.37 -5.87 -40.30
CA GLU A 656 -8.07 -6.09 -41.73
C GLU A 656 -7.51 -4.81 -42.37
N LYS A 657 -8.17 -3.65 -42.15
CA LYS A 657 -7.72 -2.34 -42.68
C LYS A 657 -6.34 -1.93 -42.17
N LEU A 658 -5.97 -2.32 -40.95
CA LEU A 658 -4.69 -1.99 -40.33
C LEU A 658 -3.66 -3.13 -40.48
N SER A 659 -3.98 -4.20 -41.18
CA SER A 659 -3.17 -5.42 -41.37
C SER A 659 -2.73 -6.05 -40.03
N ILE A 660 -3.61 -6.01 -39.02
CA ILE A 660 -3.37 -6.61 -37.72
C ILE A 660 -3.67 -8.10 -37.78
N PRO A 661 -2.77 -8.98 -37.32
CA PRO A 661 -3.00 -10.42 -37.28
C PRO A 661 -4.28 -10.77 -36.50
N VAL A 662 -5.04 -11.72 -37.04
CA VAL A 662 -6.21 -12.29 -36.35
C VAL A 662 -5.78 -13.63 -35.77
N MET A 663 -6.00 -13.81 -34.47
CA MET A 663 -5.69 -15.02 -33.71
C MET A 663 -6.99 -15.69 -33.30
N HIS A 664 -7.18 -16.93 -33.65
CA HIS A 664 -8.36 -17.71 -33.24
C HIS A 664 -8.18 -18.30 -31.84
N GLU A 665 -9.30 -18.71 -31.22
CA GLU A 665 -9.32 -19.20 -29.83
C GLU A 665 -8.33 -20.36 -29.59
N ALA A 666 -8.09 -21.25 -30.56
CA ALA A 666 -7.13 -22.34 -30.41
C ALA A 666 -5.68 -21.84 -30.28
N GLU A 667 -5.28 -20.91 -31.12
CA GLU A 667 -3.96 -20.26 -31.08
C GLU A 667 -3.79 -19.41 -29.80
N PHE A 668 -4.87 -18.77 -29.41
CA PHE A 668 -4.88 -18.02 -28.14
C PHE A 668 -4.70 -18.92 -26.91
N LEU A 669 -5.32 -20.09 -26.89
CA LEU A 669 -5.13 -21.05 -25.80
C LEU A 669 -3.71 -21.65 -25.79
N GLU A 670 -3.05 -21.78 -26.93
CA GLU A 670 -1.63 -22.13 -27.00
C GLU A 670 -0.75 -21.00 -26.46
N LEU A 671 -1.04 -19.75 -26.84
CA LEU A 671 -0.33 -18.57 -26.31
C LEU A 671 -0.42 -18.46 -24.78
N LEU A 672 -1.54 -18.84 -24.17
CA LEU A 672 -1.72 -18.84 -22.72
C LEU A 672 -0.98 -20.01 -22.02
N ARG A 673 -0.50 -21.02 -22.75
CA ARG A 673 0.25 -22.17 -22.23
C ARG A 673 1.76 -22.02 -22.35
N ALA A 674 2.20 -21.15 -23.26
CA ALA A 674 3.61 -20.81 -23.47
C ALA A 674 4.12 -19.83 -22.43
#